data_47c66a2642840086364cfa7c2b097b8d
#
_entry.id   47c66a2642840086364cfa7c2b097b8d
#
_cell.length_a   1.000
_cell.length_b   1.000
_cell.length_c   1.000
_cell.angle_alpha   90.00
_cell.angle_beta   90.00
_cell.angle_gamma   90.00
#
_symmetry.space_group_name_H-M   'P 1'
#
loop_
_entity.id
_entity.type
_entity.pdbx_description
1 polymer ?
#
loop_
_entity_poly.entity_id
_entity_poly.type
_entity_poly.pdbx_seq_one_letter_code
_entity_poly.pdbx_strand_id
1 'polypeptide(L)'
;MSRKICVGSRESRLAVVQSEMVMAWIGQHHPEMELSLLTMKTTGDKILDRTLDKIGGKGLFVKELDKALLDKNTDISVHSLKDMPMQIPEELPIVAFSTREDPRDVLVLPEGVTEIDFSKPIGCSSKRRMLQLKEIYPEATFANIRGNVQTRLRKVDSGEYAATILAAAGLKRLGLEHRISRYFTTEEMIPAAGQGILAVQGRAGEDYSFLDGYGDPASTAAALSERAFVTALDGGCTSPVAAHASIQGNQIFLHGLYFDETTEEWNTGTLAGSIDEPEKLGRELAEKLKSTLYDKIEPGKVFLVGAGPGDVGLLTLKSKQLIETADVIVYDSLVGDGVLSMIPETTRSINVGKRSGHHIKPQYETNRLLLEEAQKGNTVVRLKGGDPFMFGRGGEELELLAMNHIPFEVVPGITSPLAVPAYNGIPVTHRDFCSSLHIITGHKRAGQVFTCDFEALKRTGGTLVFLMGITALEDICNGLLGAGMDPDMPAAVLQQGTTAGQKRVVATLSTLKQEVDRQGIETPAIIVVGKVCALADRFAWYEKLPLSGMKLVVTRPRDMISQMAMKLRRLGAEVLELPAICTQPVLDNQQLKEALNVLDTYQWIAFTSPTGVKVFFNELKKSGKDIRALGSVKIASIGKGTSRELEKFGLYPDLVPEVFDGEHLGQKLAGAAEEGDRILLPRADIGNHEIIAELEKGRNLTVTDIPTYTTTYTSSDILDQKLIFESGKKVMAVFTSASTVKGFASACPDLDYSKVQAACIGRQTAAAASALGMQIHVSKEASMDSLVELICEVAAENK
;
A
#
# COMPACT_ATOMS: atom_id res chain seq x y z
N MET A 1 -42.39 36.32 23.33
CA MET A 1 -41.07 36.01 23.95
C MET A 1 -40.03 36.28 22.88
N SER A 2 -39.01 37.07 23.18
CA SER A 2 -37.91 37.26 22.24
C SER A 2 -37.23 35.93 21.95
N ARG A 3 -37.02 35.55 20.70
CA ARG A 3 -36.27 34.35 20.35
C ARG A 3 -34.79 34.59 20.70
N LYS A 4 -34.19 33.70 21.44
CA LYS A 4 -32.76 33.77 21.78
C LYS A 4 -32.00 32.95 20.75
N ILE A 5 -30.92 33.50 20.20
CA ILE A 5 -30.02 32.84 19.27
C ILE A 5 -28.60 32.84 19.84
N CYS A 6 -28.04 31.67 20.05
CA CYS A 6 -26.66 31.50 20.46
C CYS A 6 -25.79 31.16 19.24
N VAL A 7 -24.81 32.00 18.96
CA VAL A 7 -23.90 31.85 17.83
C VAL A 7 -22.60 31.20 18.29
N GLY A 8 -22.25 30.06 17.69
CA GLY A 8 -20.99 29.36 17.95
C GLY A 8 -19.84 29.93 17.13
N SER A 9 -18.69 30.11 17.75
CA SER A 9 -17.47 30.62 17.09
C SER A 9 -16.23 29.96 17.65
N ARG A 10 -15.15 29.92 16.84
CA ARG A 10 -13.80 29.65 17.37
C ARG A 10 -13.28 30.86 18.16
N GLU A 11 -12.35 30.62 19.09
CA GLU A 11 -11.74 31.69 19.90
C GLU A 11 -10.82 32.65 19.13
N SER A 12 -10.42 32.30 17.90
CA SER A 12 -9.51 33.15 17.11
C SER A 12 -10.18 34.51 16.83
N ARG A 13 -9.42 35.61 16.94
CA ARG A 13 -9.96 36.95 16.72
C ARG A 13 -10.69 37.11 15.39
N LEU A 14 -10.17 36.49 14.30
CA LEU A 14 -10.82 36.52 12.99
C LEU A 14 -12.17 35.79 13.03
N ALA A 15 -12.27 34.64 13.68
CA ALA A 15 -13.54 33.90 13.77
C ALA A 15 -14.57 34.64 14.61
N VAL A 16 -14.14 35.25 15.70
CA VAL A 16 -15.01 36.09 16.53
C VAL A 16 -15.57 37.26 15.72
N VAL A 17 -14.72 38.03 15.03
CA VAL A 17 -15.16 39.12 14.13
C VAL A 17 -16.15 38.62 13.07
N GLN A 18 -15.90 37.46 12.48
CA GLN A 18 -16.80 36.87 11.48
C GLN A 18 -18.18 36.53 12.07
N SER A 19 -18.22 36.01 13.30
CA SER A 19 -19.46 35.70 14.01
C SER A 19 -20.19 36.98 14.44
N GLU A 20 -19.45 38.00 14.88
CA GLU A 20 -20.00 39.32 15.20
C GLU A 20 -20.61 40.01 13.98
N MET A 21 -20.05 39.84 12.77
CA MET A 21 -20.65 40.35 11.52
C MET A 21 -22.00 39.71 11.25
N VAL A 22 -22.13 38.38 11.43
CA VAL A 22 -23.43 37.70 11.29
C VAL A 22 -24.43 38.18 12.34
N MET A 23 -23.97 38.27 13.59
CA MET A 23 -24.82 38.79 14.69
C MET A 23 -25.27 40.21 14.42
N ALA A 24 -24.38 41.09 13.96
CA ALA A 24 -24.72 42.48 13.62
C ALA A 24 -25.78 42.55 12.55
N TRP A 25 -25.66 41.71 11.49
CA TRP A 25 -26.68 41.63 10.42
C TRP A 25 -28.03 41.15 10.99
N ILE A 26 -28.05 40.08 11.78
CA ILE A 26 -29.27 39.56 12.42
C ILE A 26 -29.89 40.65 13.30
N GLY A 27 -29.11 41.30 14.17
CA GLY A 27 -29.62 42.34 15.07
C GLY A 27 -30.15 43.58 14.36
N GLN A 28 -29.62 43.89 13.17
CA GLN A 28 -30.12 44.98 12.33
C GLN A 28 -31.47 44.63 11.66
N HIS A 29 -31.68 43.37 11.19
CA HIS A 29 -32.88 42.97 10.50
C HIS A 29 -33.95 42.38 11.43
N HIS A 30 -33.54 41.86 12.58
CA HIS A 30 -34.40 41.22 13.60
C HIS A 30 -34.08 41.76 15.00
N PRO A 31 -34.34 43.04 15.26
CA PRO A 31 -33.99 43.68 16.54
C PRO A 31 -34.73 43.12 17.77
N GLU A 32 -35.79 42.33 17.54
CA GLU A 32 -36.52 41.60 18.57
C GLU A 32 -35.78 40.36 19.09
N MET A 33 -34.72 39.92 18.43
CA MET A 33 -33.96 38.74 18.82
C MET A 33 -32.85 39.06 19.83
N GLU A 34 -32.69 38.20 20.84
CA GLU A 34 -31.59 38.31 21.80
C GLU A 34 -30.42 37.43 21.30
N LEU A 35 -29.27 38.05 20.98
CA LEU A 35 -28.11 37.40 20.44
C LEU A 35 -27.03 37.18 21.48
N SER A 36 -26.42 36.00 21.51
CA SER A 36 -25.26 35.69 22.35
C SER A 36 -24.20 34.96 21.57
N LEU A 37 -22.93 35.13 21.96
CA LEU A 37 -21.78 34.48 21.32
C LEU A 37 -21.16 33.45 22.27
N LEU A 38 -20.98 32.20 21.80
CA LEU A 38 -20.27 31.17 22.53
C LEU A 38 -18.98 30.82 21.77
N THR A 39 -17.83 31.15 22.36
CA THR A 39 -16.53 30.86 21.78
C THR A 39 -15.96 29.53 22.28
N MET A 40 -15.28 28.78 21.41
CA MET A 40 -14.66 27.53 21.81
C MET A 40 -13.32 27.30 21.10
N LYS A 41 -12.44 26.56 21.77
CA LYS A 41 -11.11 26.24 21.30
C LYS A 41 -11.14 24.90 20.60
N THR A 42 -10.86 24.90 19.29
CA THR A 42 -10.88 23.66 18.46
C THR A 42 -9.59 22.86 18.59
N THR A 43 -9.65 21.58 18.23
CA THR A 43 -8.48 20.69 18.16
C THR A 43 -7.42 21.24 17.21
N GLY A 44 -7.83 21.82 16.08
CA GLY A 44 -6.92 22.47 15.14
C GLY A 44 -6.19 23.71 15.70
N ASP A 45 -6.79 24.40 16.70
CA ASP A 45 -6.15 25.54 17.38
C ASP A 45 -5.14 25.10 18.45
N LYS A 46 -5.23 23.85 18.94
CA LYS A 46 -4.35 23.31 20.00
C LYS A 46 -3.05 22.72 19.44
N ILE A 47 -3.06 22.18 18.21
CA ILE A 47 -1.93 21.47 17.61
C ILE A 47 -1.15 22.43 16.70
N LEU A 48 -0.02 22.94 17.18
CA LEU A 48 0.82 23.90 16.44
C LEU A 48 2.15 23.34 15.91
N ASP A 49 2.55 22.13 16.35
CA ASP A 49 3.87 21.53 16.18
C ASP A 49 3.96 20.47 15.07
N ARG A 50 2.83 20.07 14.45
CA ARG A 50 2.80 19.08 13.37
C ARG A 50 2.05 19.59 12.14
N THR A 51 2.40 19.10 10.92
CA THR A 51 1.70 19.46 9.69
C THR A 51 0.31 18.84 9.64
N LEU A 52 -0.70 19.52 9.05
CA LEU A 52 -2.10 19.06 8.98
C LEU A 52 -2.21 17.70 8.24
N ASP A 53 -1.34 17.45 7.27
CA ASP A 53 -1.28 16.21 6.49
C ASP A 53 -0.92 14.98 7.35
N LYS A 54 -0.13 15.17 8.42
CA LYS A 54 0.31 14.09 9.33
C LYS A 54 -0.67 13.79 10.46
N ILE A 55 -1.70 14.62 10.66
CA ILE A 55 -2.65 14.48 11.77
C ILE A 55 -3.90 13.67 11.38
N GLY A 56 -4.13 13.44 10.08
CA GLY A 56 -5.10 12.45 9.57
C GLY A 56 -6.56 12.63 9.97
N GLY A 57 -7.02 13.84 10.31
CA GLY A 57 -8.40 14.07 10.77
C GLY A 57 -9.19 15.03 9.87
N LYS A 58 -10.24 14.55 9.18
CA LYS A 58 -11.23 15.44 8.54
C LYS A 58 -11.93 16.28 9.62
N GLY A 59 -12.06 17.61 9.37
CA GLY A 59 -12.87 18.49 10.22
C GLY A 59 -12.21 18.97 11.52
N LEU A 60 -10.87 19.12 11.60
CA LEU A 60 -10.14 19.56 12.80
C LEU A 60 -10.56 20.92 13.38
N PHE A 61 -11.23 21.76 12.59
CA PHE A 61 -11.67 23.10 12.98
C PHE A 61 -13.17 23.22 13.20
N VAL A 62 -13.96 22.17 12.96
CA VAL A 62 -15.43 22.22 13.08
C VAL A 62 -16.00 21.26 14.12
N LYS A 63 -15.29 20.20 14.55
CA LYS A 63 -15.80 19.15 15.43
C LYS A 63 -16.42 19.65 16.73
N GLU A 64 -15.80 20.62 17.37
CA GLU A 64 -16.30 21.19 18.64
C GLU A 64 -17.55 22.06 18.42
N LEU A 65 -17.59 22.76 17.29
CA LEU A 65 -18.75 23.56 16.88
C LEU A 65 -19.92 22.66 16.46
N ASP A 66 -19.64 21.59 15.67
CA ASP A 66 -20.63 20.59 15.28
C ASP A 66 -21.26 19.94 16.55
N LYS A 67 -20.41 19.57 17.51
CA LYS A 67 -20.87 19.02 18.77
C LYS A 67 -21.76 20.01 19.53
N ALA A 68 -21.38 21.29 19.59
CA ALA A 68 -22.17 22.32 20.28
C ALA A 68 -23.53 22.54 19.61
N LEU A 69 -23.61 22.43 18.26
CA LEU A 69 -24.87 22.45 17.52
C LEU A 69 -25.74 21.23 17.87
N LEU A 70 -25.17 20.01 17.83
CA LEU A 70 -25.90 18.77 18.17
C LEU A 70 -26.40 18.77 19.63
N ASP A 71 -25.55 19.20 20.54
CA ASP A 71 -25.86 19.30 21.97
C ASP A 71 -26.84 20.49 22.30
N LYS A 72 -27.24 21.27 21.28
CA LYS A 72 -28.11 22.47 21.42
C LYS A 72 -27.53 23.57 22.31
N ASN A 73 -26.21 23.62 22.45
CA ASN A 73 -25.51 24.69 23.13
C ASN A 73 -25.39 25.96 22.28
N THR A 74 -25.48 25.80 20.97
CA THR A 74 -25.55 26.87 19.96
C THR A 74 -26.68 26.60 18.98
N ASP A 75 -27.24 27.66 18.40
CA ASP A 75 -28.30 27.54 17.38
C ASP A 75 -27.73 27.56 15.98
N ILE A 76 -26.69 28.37 15.77
CA ILE A 76 -25.94 28.45 14.53
C ILE A 76 -24.43 28.50 14.84
N SER A 77 -23.61 28.09 13.86
CA SER A 77 -22.15 28.28 13.91
C SER A 77 -21.66 28.98 12.66
N VAL A 78 -20.66 29.84 12.81
CA VAL A 78 -20.12 30.66 11.70
C VAL A 78 -18.71 30.18 11.36
N HIS A 79 -18.49 29.96 10.06
CA HIS A 79 -17.24 29.45 9.51
C HIS A 79 -16.76 30.24 8.29
N SER A 80 -15.44 30.30 8.09
CA SER A 80 -14.93 30.59 6.75
C SER A 80 -15.21 29.39 5.86
N LEU A 81 -15.95 29.55 4.77
CA LEU A 81 -16.40 28.44 3.91
C LEU A 81 -15.24 27.57 3.41
N LYS A 82 -14.10 28.17 3.07
CA LYS A 82 -12.90 27.46 2.59
C LYS A 82 -12.27 26.51 3.64
N ASP A 83 -12.57 26.70 4.92
CA ASP A 83 -12.02 25.90 6.02
C ASP A 83 -13.00 24.77 6.43
N MET A 84 -14.20 24.75 5.86
CA MET A 84 -15.18 23.68 6.09
C MET A 84 -14.85 22.41 5.29
N PRO A 85 -15.16 21.22 5.84
CA PRO A 85 -15.08 19.97 5.10
C PRO A 85 -15.88 20.01 3.79
N MET A 86 -15.45 19.30 2.75
CA MET A 86 -16.23 19.21 1.50
C MET A 86 -17.51 18.40 1.71
N GLN A 87 -17.47 17.36 2.53
CA GLN A 87 -18.64 16.58 2.95
C GLN A 87 -19.22 17.21 4.22
N ILE A 88 -20.42 17.72 4.12
CA ILE A 88 -21.18 18.30 5.23
C ILE A 88 -22.13 17.22 5.77
N PRO A 89 -22.21 16.98 7.08
CA PRO A 89 -23.18 16.05 7.65
C PRO A 89 -24.62 16.48 7.34
N GLU A 90 -25.47 15.55 6.94
CA GLU A 90 -26.89 15.83 6.63
C GLU A 90 -27.64 16.44 7.83
N GLU A 91 -27.23 16.10 9.03
CA GLU A 91 -27.80 16.62 10.29
C GLU A 91 -27.42 18.08 10.58
N LEU A 92 -26.36 18.59 9.96
CA LEU A 92 -25.78 19.92 10.18
C LEU A 92 -25.53 20.67 8.86
N PRO A 93 -26.57 20.98 8.07
CA PRO A 93 -26.44 21.65 6.78
C PRO A 93 -25.89 23.06 6.93
N ILE A 94 -25.33 23.61 5.84
CA ILE A 94 -25.12 25.04 5.69
C ILE A 94 -26.47 25.66 5.38
N VAL A 95 -26.92 26.57 6.24
CA VAL A 95 -28.26 27.22 6.13
C VAL A 95 -28.19 28.58 5.47
N ALA A 96 -27.01 29.22 5.43
CA ALA A 96 -26.81 30.47 4.69
C ALA A 96 -25.34 30.68 4.30
N PHE A 97 -25.12 31.39 3.21
CA PHE A 97 -23.83 31.95 2.78
C PHE A 97 -23.84 33.47 2.86
N SER A 98 -22.72 34.08 3.26
CA SER A 98 -22.59 35.54 3.17
C SER A 98 -22.35 36.01 1.74
N THR A 99 -22.59 37.28 1.46
CA THR A 99 -21.99 37.97 0.32
C THR A 99 -20.46 37.79 0.38
N ARG A 100 -19.84 37.56 -0.79
CA ARG A 100 -18.41 37.31 -0.92
C ARG A 100 -17.61 38.58 -0.66
N GLU A 101 -16.69 38.55 0.29
CA GLU A 101 -15.60 39.51 0.45
C GLU A 101 -14.50 39.19 -0.55
N ASP A 102 -13.50 40.06 -0.73
CA ASP A 102 -12.38 39.94 -1.66
C ASP A 102 -11.75 38.53 -1.66
N PRO A 103 -11.89 37.75 -2.73
CA PRO A 103 -11.44 36.35 -2.77
C PRO A 103 -9.94 36.21 -2.96
N ARG A 104 -9.21 37.29 -3.27
CA ARG A 104 -7.80 37.23 -3.67
C ARG A 104 -6.89 36.78 -2.55
N ASP A 105 -5.80 36.13 -2.94
CA ASP A 105 -4.63 35.97 -2.07
C ASP A 105 -3.75 37.22 -2.17
N VAL A 106 -3.01 37.53 -1.10
CA VAL A 106 -2.18 38.71 -1.00
C VAL A 106 -0.81 38.38 -0.41
N LEU A 107 0.20 39.07 -0.91
CA LEU A 107 1.55 39.06 -0.35
C LEU A 107 1.65 40.10 0.79
N VAL A 108 2.24 39.71 1.90
CA VAL A 108 2.55 40.57 3.03
C VAL A 108 4.04 40.48 3.32
N LEU A 109 4.73 41.60 3.17
CA LEU A 109 6.14 41.78 3.51
C LEU A 109 6.31 42.18 4.99
N PRO A 110 7.53 42.11 5.55
CA PRO A 110 7.85 42.70 6.84
C PRO A 110 7.53 44.19 6.83
N GLU A 111 7.16 44.74 7.99
CA GLU A 111 6.80 46.16 8.10
C GLU A 111 7.96 47.07 7.65
N GLY A 112 7.67 48.02 6.76
CA GLY A 112 8.64 48.93 6.18
C GLY A 112 9.52 48.37 5.03
N VAL A 113 9.30 47.11 4.64
CA VAL A 113 9.99 46.46 3.51
C VAL A 113 9.13 46.55 2.24
N THR A 114 9.74 46.86 1.11
CA THR A 114 9.07 47.05 -0.18
C THR A 114 9.34 45.95 -1.22
N GLU A 115 10.41 45.14 -1.00
CA GLU A 115 10.83 44.08 -1.95
C GLU A 115 11.03 42.75 -1.20
N ILE A 116 10.91 41.65 -1.93
CA ILE A 116 11.12 40.30 -1.36
C ILE A 116 12.62 40.02 -1.25
N ASP A 117 13.07 39.63 -0.06
CA ASP A 117 14.44 39.13 0.16
C ASP A 117 14.46 37.59 -0.09
N PHE A 118 14.78 37.16 -1.34
CA PHE A 118 14.84 35.75 -1.69
C PHE A 118 15.94 34.94 -1.00
N SER A 119 16.82 35.57 -0.21
CA SER A 119 17.74 34.83 0.66
C SER A 119 17.04 34.13 1.83
N LYS A 120 15.78 34.50 2.10
CA LYS A 120 14.92 33.92 3.13
C LYS A 120 13.71 33.23 2.52
N PRO A 121 13.14 32.24 3.20
CA PRO A 121 11.96 31.55 2.68
C PRO A 121 10.69 32.41 2.77
N ILE A 122 9.76 32.24 1.84
CA ILE A 122 8.39 32.73 1.96
C ILE A 122 7.62 31.81 2.89
N GLY A 123 7.00 32.37 3.93
CA GLY A 123 6.17 31.63 4.89
C GLY A 123 4.85 31.19 4.25
N CYS A 124 4.75 29.94 3.82
CA CYS A 124 3.57 29.38 3.21
C CYS A 124 3.41 27.89 3.58
N SER A 125 2.22 27.49 4.05
CA SER A 125 1.89 26.11 4.41
C SER A 125 0.83 25.50 3.47
N SER A 126 0.33 26.24 2.49
CA SER A 126 -0.68 25.78 1.54
C SER A 126 -0.01 25.26 0.27
N LYS A 127 -0.16 23.96 -0.02
CA LYS A 127 0.33 23.34 -1.26
C LYS A 127 -0.20 24.07 -2.50
N ARG A 128 -1.50 24.44 -2.49
CA ARG A 128 -2.16 25.23 -3.55
C ARG A 128 -1.43 26.54 -3.84
N ARG A 129 -1.07 27.29 -2.79
CA ARG A 129 -0.35 28.57 -2.94
C ARG A 129 1.09 28.34 -3.37
N MET A 130 1.78 27.37 -2.78
CA MET A 130 3.18 27.08 -3.14
C MET A 130 3.32 26.66 -4.60
N LEU A 131 2.38 25.87 -5.13
CA LEU A 131 2.35 25.45 -6.52
C LEU A 131 2.32 26.68 -7.46
N GLN A 132 1.37 27.58 -7.24
CA GLN A 132 1.19 28.77 -8.08
C GLN A 132 2.28 29.82 -7.85
N LEU A 133 2.80 29.96 -6.63
CA LEU A 133 3.88 30.89 -6.32
C LEU A 133 5.20 30.49 -6.98
N LYS A 134 5.46 29.22 -7.22
CA LYS A 134 6.65 28.75 -7.95
C LYS A 134 6.67 29.24 -9.39
N GLU A 135 5.49 29.40 -10.02
CA GLU A 135 5.40 30.01 -11.36
C GLU A 135 5.65 31.52 -11.32
N ILE A 136 5.15 32.20 -10.28
CA ILE A 136 5.27 33.65 -10.13
C ILE A 136 6.69 34.04 -9.66
N TYR A 137 7.29 33.23 -8.78
CA TYR A 137 8.61 33.45 -8.18
C TYR A 137 9.42 32.15 -8.22
N PRO A 138 9.99 31.79 -9.39
CA PRO A 138 10.74 30.52 -9.55
C PRO A 138 11.93 30.33 -8.60
N GLU A 139 12.56 31.43 -8.18
CA GLU A 139 13.72 31.45 -7.26
C GLU A 139 13.33 31.38 -5.77
N ALA A 140 12.01 31.50 -5.44
CA ALA A 140 11.55 31.51 -4.06
C ALA A 140 11.67 30.12 -3.41
N THR A 141 12.17 30.12 -2.18
CA THR A 141 12.09 28.96 -1.27
C THR A 141 10.89 29.12 -0.33
N PHE A 142 10.31 28.01 0.14
CA PHE A 142 9.13 28.03 0.99
C PHE A 142 9.38 27.33 2.32
N ALA A 143 8.86 27.90 3.39
CA ALA A 143 8.88 27.27 4.71
C ALA A 143 7.50 27.35 5.38
N ASN A 144 7.19 26.34 6.19
CA ASN A 144 5.91 26.28 6.90
C ASN A 144 5.75 27.42 7.90
N ILE A 145 4.66 28.18 7.81
CA ILE A 145 4.29 29.20 8.77
C ILE A 145 2.94 28.84 9.42
N ARG A 146 2.91 28.77 10.74
CA ARG A 146 1.74 28.39 11.56
C ARG A 146 1.31 29.50 12.49
N GLY A 147 0.05 29.46 12.90
CA GLY A 147 -0.59 30.41 13.80
C GLY A 147 -1.73 31.18 13.11
N ASN A 148 -2.44 32.00 13.89
CA ASN A 148 -3.43 32.92 13.38
C ASN A 148 -2.77 34.08 12.60
N VAL A 149 -3.60 34.95 12.00
CA VAL A 149 -3.10 36.07 11.16
C VAL A 149 -2.08 36.92 11.91
N GLN A 150 -2.37 37.34 13.15
CA GLN A 150 -1.47 38.18 13.94
C GLN A 150 -0.14 37.47 14.25
N THR A 151 -0.19 36.16 14.54
CA THR A 151 1.02 35.38 14.80
C THR A 151 1.90 35.27 13.56
N ARG A 152 1.30 35.07 12.37
CA ARG A 152 2.05 35.01 11.09
C ARG A 152 2.65 36.37 10.77
N LEU A 153 1.92 37.47 10.95
CA LEU A 153 2.46 38.83 10.76
C LEU A 153 3.66 39.07 11.66
N ARG A 154 3.58 38.75 12.96
CA ARG A 154 4.71 38.91 13.89
C ARG A 154 5.94 38.12 13.47
N LYS A 155 5.77 36.90 12.95
CA LYS A 155 6.88 36.07 12.44
C LYS A 155 7.53 36.64 11.18
N VAL A 156 6.75 37.29 10.32
CA VAL A 156 7.28 38.01 9.16
C VAL A 156 8.03 39.26 9.62
N ASP A 157 7.44 40.04 10.54
CA ASP A 157 8.06 41.26 11.06
C ASP A 157 9.34 40.99 11.88
N SER A 158 9.45 39.80 12.50
CA SER A 158 10.70 39.38 13.16
C SER A 158 11.84 39.01 12.19
N GLY A 159 11.58 38.98 10.87
CA GLY A 159 12.54 38.67 9.85
C GLY A 159 12.84 37.18 9.69
N GLU A 160 12.01 36.30 10.28
CA GLU A 160 12.10 34.83 10.11
C GLU A 160 11.75 34.42 8.68
N TYR A 161 10.87 35.20 8.01
CA TYR A 161 10.43 34.95 6.63
C TYR A 161 10.61 36.21 5.77
N ALA A 162 10.88 36.03 4.47
CA ALA A 162 10.89 37.11 3.47
C ALA A 162 9.50 37.75 3.31
N ALA A 163 8.46 36.95 3.36
CA ALA A 163 7.06 37.34 3.18
C ALA A 163 6.13 36.23 3.69
N THR A 164 4.82 36.51 3.71
CA THR A 164 3.79 35.45 3.85
C THR A 164 2.63 35.72 2.92
N ILE A 165 1.85 34.66 2.62
CA ILE A 165 0.64 34.74 1.77
C ILE A 165 -0.59 34.55 2.63
N LEU A 166 -1.50 35.52 2.59
CA LEU A 166 -2.76 35.55 3.32
C LEU A 166 -3.94 35.79 2.38
N ALA A 167 -5.17 35.52 2.83
CA ALA A 167 -6.37 35.90 2.11
C ALA A 167 -6.76 37.34 2.41
N ALA A 168 -7.01 38.13 1.40
CA ALA A 168 -7.41 39.54 1.51
C ALA A 168 -8.60 39.71 2.46
N ALA A 169 -9.65 38.92 2.30
CA ALA A 169 -10.85 38.93 3.16
C ALA A 169 -10.53 38.83 4.66
N GLY A 170 -9.52 38.02 5.03
CA GLY A 170 -9.10 37.88 6.42
C GLY A 170 -8.45 39.14 7.00
N LEU A 171 -7.61 39.82 6.21
CA LEU A 171 -6.95 41.07 6.61
C LEU A 171 -7.94 42.23 6.66
N LYS A 172 -8.86 42.33 5.68
CA LYS A 172 -9.90 43.35 5.65
C LYS A 172 -10.82 43.26 6.89
N ARG A 173 -11.28 42.03 7.20
CA ARG A 173 -12.15 41.83 8.40
C ARG A 173 -11.45 42.15 9.70
N LEU A 174 -10.14 42.08 9.75
CA LEU A 174 -9.35 42.47 10.95
C LEU A 174 -8.90 43.93 10.94
N GLY A 175 -9.24 44.72 9.91
CA GLY A 175 -8.75 46.11 9.78
C GLY A 175 -7.26 46.23 9.50
N LEU A 176 -6.66 45.17 8.89
CA LEU A 176 -5.21 45.06 8.61
C LEU A 176 -4.92 45.20 7.10
N GLU A 177 -5.78 45.86 6.35
CA GLU A 177 -5.61 46.03 4.89
C GLU A 177 -4.35 46.82 4.54
N HIS A 178 -3.92 47.74 5.39
CA HIS A 178 -2.69 48.53 5.23
C HIS A 178 -1.40 47.65 5.24
N ARG A 179 -1.45 46.38 5.69
CA ARG A 179 -0.34 45.43 5.69
C ARG A 179 -0.18 44.70 4.34
N ILE A 180 -1.10 44.89 3.40
CA ILE A 180 -1.08 44.21 2.09
C ILE A 180 -0.03 44.90 1.20
N SER A 181 1.00 44.15 0.80
CA SER A 181 2.06 44.68 -0.08
C SER A 181 1.69 44.47 -1.56
N ARG A 182 1.03 43.36 -1.92
CA ARG A 182 0.58 43.04 -3.26
C ARG A 182 -0.68 42.20 -3.24
N TYR A 183 -1.63 42.55 -4.09
CA TYR A 183 -2.77 41.68 -4.44
C TYR A 183 -2.40 40.83 -5.64
N PHE A 184 -2.63 39.51 -5.58
CA PHE A 184 -2.59 38.67 -6.78
C PHE A 184 -3.96 38.71 -7.45
N THR A 185 -4.02 38.78 -8.77
CA THR A 185 -5.29 38.59 -9.47
C THR A 185 -5.78 37.14 -9.32
N THR A 186 -7.08 36.89 -9.56
CA THR A 186 -7.65 35.52 -9.47
C THR A 186 -7.16 34.61 -10.58
N GLU A 187 -6.54 35.17 -11.63
CA GLU A 187 -5.87 34.49 -12.72
C GLU A 187 -4.41 34.15 -12.39
N GLU A 188 -3.69 35.06 -11.70
CA GLU A 188 -2.31 34.81 -11.25
C GLU A 188 -2.29 33.75 -10.13
N MET A 189 -3.28 33.81 -9.26
CA MET A 189 -3.39 32.88 -8.13
C MET A 189 -4.85 32.52 -7.88
N ILE A 190 -5.28 31.37 -8.42
CA ILE A 190 -6.65 30.90 -8.25
C ILE A 190 -6.91 30.64 -6.77
N PRO A 191 -7.94 31.27 -6.17
CA PRO A 191 -8.25 31.16 -4.75
C PRO A 191 -8.68 29.75 -4.34
N ALA A 192 -8.70 29.51 -3.03
CA ALA A 192 -9.36 28.33 -2.48
C ALA A 192 -10.88 28.42 -2.67
N ALA A 193 -11.54 27.30 -2.92
CA ALA A 193 -13.00 27.24 -3.03
C ALA A 193 -13.68 27.86 -1.80
N GLY A 194 -14.60 28.78 -2.02
CA GLY A 194 -15.31 29.51 -0.97
C GLY A 194 -14.49 30.59 -0.29
N GLN A 195 -13.31 30.97 -0.78
CA GLN A 195 -12.53 32.04 -0.17
C GLN A 195 -13.28 33.36 -0.25
N GLY A 196 -13.37 34.08 0.87
CA GLY A 196 -14.13 35.33 1.03
C GLY A 196 -15.54 35.12 1.55
N ILE A 197 -16.14 33.93 1.43
CA ILE A 197 -17.51 33.62 1.86
C ILE A 197 -17.51 33.09 3.31
N LEU A 198 -18.48 33.51 4.11
CA LEU A 198 -18.83 32.90 5.38
C LEU A 198 -19.96 31.90 5.17
N ALA A 199 -19.87 30.77 5.85
CA ALA A 199 -20.95 29.80 5.94
C ALA A 199 -21.56 29.82 7.33
N VAL A 200 -22.88 29.88 7.39
CA VAL A 200 -23.65 29.67 8.61
C VAL A 200 -24.18 28.26 8.61
N GLN A 201 -23.83 27.49 9.60
CA GLN A 201 -24.24 26.11 9.78
C GLN A 201 -25.29 26.00 10.86
N GLY A 202 -26.29 25.18 10.69
CA GLY A 202 -27.37 24.94 11.64
C GLY A 202 -27.75 23.46 11.67
N ARG A 203 -28.80 23.11 12.42
CA ARG A 203 -29.38 21.77 12.51
C ARG A 203 -30.44 21.56 11.44
N ALA A 204 -30.47 20.38 10.82
CA ALA A 204 -31.51 20.02 9.88
C ALA A 204 -32.91 20.07 10.52
N GLY A 205 -33.89 20.56 9.75
CA GLY A 205 -35.29 20.62 10.19
C GLY A 205 -35.69 21.76 11.13
N GLU A 206 -34.75 22.69 11.46
CA GLU A 206 -35.06 23.89 12.23
C GLU A 206 -35.34 25.09 11.33
N ASP A 207 -36.01 26.12 11.88
CA ASP A 207 -36.36 27.34 11.15
C ASP A 207 -35.25 28.39 11.25
N TYR A 208 -34.68 28.75 10.08
CA TYR A 208 -33.64 29.76 9.92
C TYR A 208 -34.09 30.93 9.04
N SER A 209 -35.41 31.19 8.93
CA SER A 209 -35.96 32.28 8.14
C SER A 209 -35.43 33.66 8.54
N PHE A 210 -34.89 33.79 9.76
CA PHE A 210 -34.20 35.01 10.21
C PHE A 210 -32.86 35.27 9.49
N LEU A 211 -32.37 34.35 8.67
CA LEU A 211 -31.19 34.50 7.80
C LEU A 211 -31.61 34.80 6.35
N ASP A 212 -32.90 34.86 6.02
CA ASP A 212 -33.33 35.16 4.68
C ASP A 212 -32.82 36.54 4.24
N GLY A 213 -32.12 36.59 3.12
CA GLY A 213 -31.47 37.80 2.62
C GLY A 213 -30.11 38.13 3.22
N TYR A 214 -29.55 37.26 4.09
CA TYR A 214 -28.18 37.43 4.66
C TYR A 214 -27.11 37.44 3.56
N GLY A 215 -27.23 36.61 2.54
CA GLY A 215 -26.31 36.55 1.41
C GLY A 215 -26.95 37.00 0.11
N ASP A 216 -26.28 36.76 -0.96
CA ASP A 216 -26.79 37.02 -2.32
C ASP A 216 -26.74 35.76 -3.20
N PRO A 217 -27.59 35.65 -4.23
CA PRO A 217 -27.65 34.49 -5.13
C PRO A 217 -26.32 34.25 -5.86
N ALA A 218 -25.58 35.30 -6.20
CA ALA A 218 -24.31 35.21 -6.92
C ALA A 218 -23.23 34.53 -6.05
N SER A 219 -23.11 34.96 -4.80
CA SER A 219 -22.17 34.33 -3.83
C SER A 219 -22.53 32.88 -3.50
N THR A 220 -23.84 32.60 -3.43
CA THR A 220 -24.33 31.21 -3.22
C THR A 220 -24.00 30.33 -4.41
N ALA A 221 -24.28 30.76 -5.64
CA ALA A 221 -23.95 30.00 -6.84
C ALA A 221 -22.43 29.80 -6.98
N ALA A 222 -21.64 30.81 -6.67
CA ALA A 222 -20.19 30.69 -6.65
C ALA A 222 -19.72 29.66 -5.61
N ALA A 223 -20.23 29.69 -4.39
CA ALA A 223 -19.90 28.73 -3.33
C ALA A 223 -20.21 27.29 -3.75
N LEU A 224 -21.38 27.05 -4.32
CA LEU A 224 -21.85 25.74 -4.75
C LEU A 224 -21.01 25.18 -5.91
N SER A 225 -20.72 26.01 -6.96
CA SER A 225 -19.93 25.58 -8.10
C SER A 225 -18.49 25.25 -7.74
N GLU A 226 -17.84 26.08 -6.94
CA GLU A 226 -16.47 25.88 -6.47
C GLU A 226 -16.32 24.63 -5.59
N ARG A 227 -17.25 24.44 -4.66
CA ARG A 227 -17.24 23.23 -3.79
C ARG A 227 -17.53 21.97 -4.58
N ALA A 228 -18.45 21.99 -5.55
CA ALA A 228 -18.74 20.86 -6.41
C ALA A 228 -17.50 20.45 -7.23
N PHE A 229 -16.75 21.43 -7.75
CA PHE A 229 -15.48 21.20 -8.45
C PHE A 229 -14.45 20.46 -7.56
N VAL A 230 -14.20 20.99 -6.36
CA VAL A 230 -13.24 20.39 -5.41
C VAL A 230 -13.69 19.00 -4.96
N THR A 231 -15.00 18.82 -4.73
CA THR A 231 -15.57 17.52 -4.33
C THR A 231 -15.41 16.46 -5.43
N ALA A 232 -15.64 16.83 -6.70
CA ALA A 232 -15.50 15.91 -7.84
C ALA A 232 -14.05 15.46 -8.10
N LEU A 233 -13.07 16.22 -7.60
CA LEU A 233 -11.64 15.89 -7.65
C LEU A 233 -11.12 15.17 -6.41
N ASP A 234 -12.01 14.73 -5.52
CA ASP A 234 -11.66 14.16 -4.20
C ASP A 234 -10.74 15.09 -3.37
N GLY A 235 -10.78 16.39 -3.67
CA GLY A 235 -9.98 17.41 -3.03
C GLY A 235 -10.48 17.74 -1.62
N GLY A 236 -9.56 18.21 -0.77
CA GLY A 236 -9.84 18.67 0.59
C GLY A 236 -9.07 19.94 0.90
N CYS A 237 -9.15 20.41 2.16
CA CYS A 237 -8.45 21.62 2.60
C CYS A 237 -6.91 21.57 2.44
N THR A 238 -6.32 20.38 2.25
CA THR A 238 -4.88 20.16 2.10
C THR A 238 -4.44 19.88 0.67
N SER A 239 -5.39 19.55 -0.22
CA SER A 239 -5.10 19.25 -1.63
C SER A 239 -4.69 20.51 -2.40
N PRO A 240 -3.77 20.41 -3.37
CA PRO A 240 -3.36 21.54 -4.21
C PRO A 240 -4.38 21.85 -5.34
N VAL A 241 -5.67 21.83 -5.01
CA VAL A 241 -6.79 22.15 -5.89
C VAL A 241 -7.30 23.56 -5.60
N ALA A 242 -7.69 24.29 -6.62
CA ALA A 242 -8.24 25.65 -6.52
C ALA A 242 -9.48 25.83 -7.38
N ALA A 243 -10.41 26.68 -6.95
CA ALA A 243 -11.56 27.07 -7.76
C ALA A 243 -12.03 28.46 -7.40
N HIS A 244 -12.34 29.25 -8.43
CA HIS A 244 -12.93 30.59 -8.30
C HIS A 244 -14.00 30.82 -9.35
N ALA A 245 -15.19 31.16 -8.90
CA ALA A 245 -16.32 31.52 -9.77
C ALA A 245 -16.53 33.03 -9.78
N SER A 246 -16.64 33.61 -10.95
CA SER A 246 -17.15 34.97 -11.18
C SER A 246 -18.52 34.91 -11.83
N ILE A 247 -19.40 35.80 -11.43
CA ILE A 247 -20.79 35.86 -11.92
C ILE A 247 -20.98 37.09 -12.79
N GLN A 248 -21.53 36.90 -13.97
CA GLN A 248 -21.91 37.98 -14.90
C GLN A 248 -23.34 37.74 -15.43
N GLY A 249 -24.28 38.53 -14.91
CA GLY A 249 -25.71 38.33 -15.21
C GLY A 249 -26.18 36.95 -14.71
N ASN A 250 -26.67 36.12 -15.64
CA ASN A 250 -27.15 34.77 -15.34
C ASN A 250 -26.09 33.66 -15.63
N GLN A 251 -24.84 34.05 -15.80
CA GLN A 251 -23.74 33.09 -16.09
C GLN A 251 -22.70 33.06 -14.99
N ILE A 252 -22.23 31.84 -14.71
CA ILE A 252 -21.06 31.54 -13.88
C ILE A 252 -19.86 31.27 -14.80
N PHE A 253 -18.75 31.93 -14.55
CA PHE A 253 -17.46 31.61 -15.13
C PHE A 253 -16.61 30.99 -14.03
N LEU A 254 -16.50 29.67 -14.07
CA LEU A 254 -15.74 28.91 -13.07
C LEU A 254 -14.31 28.65 -13.57
N HIS A 255 -13.30 29.19 -12.89
CA HIS A 255 -11.88 28.96 -13.15
C HIS A 255 -11.35 27.98 -12.11
N GLY A 256 -10.78 26.87 -12.56
CA GLY A 256 -10.29 25.78 -11.71
C GLY A 256 -8.83 25.44 -11.96
N LEU A 257 -8.16 24.94 -10.93
CA LEU A 257 -6.84 24.31 -10.98
C LEU A 257 -6.96 22.90 -10.42
N TYR A 258 -6.53 21.93 -11.21
CA TYR A 258 -6.38 20.53 -10.83
C TYR A 258 -4.90 20.14 -10.81
N PHE A 259 -4.47 19.47 -9.74
CA PHE A 259 -3.15 18.89 -9.58
C PHE A 259 -3.29 17.40 -9.23
N ASP A 260 -2.63 16.54 -9.98
CA ASP A 260 -2.55 15.12 -9.70
C ASP A 260 -1.33 14.82 -8.82
N GLU A 261 -1.56 14.38 -7.59
CA GLU A 261 -0.48 14.09 -6.61
C GLU A 261 0.39 12.88 -7.02
N THR A 262 -0.05 12.07 -7.98
CA THR A 262 0.67 10.88 -8.44
C THR A 262 1.65 11.20 -9.55
N THR A 263 1.22 12.02 -10.52
CA THR A 263 2.04 12.43 -11.67
C THR A 263 2.82 13.72 -11.40
N GLU A 264 2.46 14.43 -10.33
CA GLU A 264 2.94 15.80 -10.01
C GLU A 264 2.64 16.83 -11.13
N GLU A 265 1.75 16.48 -12.05
CA GLU A 265 1.30 17.34 -13.15
C GLU A 265 0.05 18.13 -12.73
N TRP A 266 -0.15 19.28 -13.37
CA TRP A 266 -1.30 20.13 -13.12
C TRP A 266 -1.75 20.88 -14.36
N ASN A 267 -3.03 21.26 -14.36
CA ASN A 267 -3.59 22.14 -15.39
C ASN A 267 -4.64 23.08 -14.79
N THR A 268 -4.98 24.10 -15.58
CA THR A 268 -6.05 25.04 -15.26
C THR A 268 -7.00 25.16 -16.43
N GLY A 269 -8.21 25.61 -16.16
CA GLY A 269 -9.18 25.89 -17.21
C GLY A 269 -10.40 26.62 -16.70
N THR A 270 -11.16 27.14 -17.61
CA THR A 270 -12.41 27.87 -17.35
C THR A 270 -13.56 27.18 -18.06
N LEU A 271 -14.71 27.12 -17.39
CA LEU A 271 -15.98 26.70 -17.99
C LEU A 271 -17.07 27.71 -17.61
N ALA A 272 -17.93 28.03 -18.56
CA ALA A 272 -19.09 28.90 -18.34
C ALA A 272 -20.36 28.05 -18.30
N GLY A 273 -21.29 28.42 -17.40
CA GLY A 273 -22.59 27.74 -17.26
C GLY A 273 -23.67 28.62 -16.66
N SER A 274 -24.87 28.08 -16.52
CA SER A 274 -26.01 28.81 -15.91
C SER A 274 -25.83 28.91 -14.38
N ILE A 275 -26.29 30.03 -13.83
CA ILE A 275 -26.38 30.27 -12.39
C ILE A 275 -27.37 29.29 -11.71
N ASP A 276 -28.30 28.71 -12.50
CA ASP A 276 -29.31 27.77 -11.99
C ASP A 276 -28.75 26.33 -11.80
N GLU A 277 -27.58 26.00 -12.40
CA GLU A 277 -26.96 24.69 -12.34
C GLU A 277 -25.48 24.74 -11.83
N PRO A 278 -25.18 25.41 -10.71
CA PRO A 278 -23.80 25.68 -10.28
C PRO A 278 -23.01 24.41 -9.97
N GLU A 279 -23.61 23.42 -9.33
CA GLU A 279 -22.95 22.19 -8.97
C GLU A 279 -22.61 21.31 -10.18
N LYS A 280 -23.48 21.31 -11.21
CA LYS A 280 -23.22 20.60 -12.45
C LYS A 280 -22.02 21.22 -13.17
N LEU A 281 -21.94 22.55 -13.24
CA LEU A 281 -20.80 23.24 -13.82
C LEU A 281 -19.47 22.88 -13.11
N GLY A 282 -19.50 22.78 -11.77
CA GLY A 282 -18.33 22.37 -10.99
C GLY A 282 -17.85 20.96 -11.35
N ARG A 283 -18.77 20.00 -11.44
CA ARG A 283 -18.45 18.63 -11.84
C ARG A 283 -17.91 18.54 -13.28
N GLU A 284 -18.55 19.22 -14.23
CA GLU A 284 -18.13 19.23 -15.64
C GLU A 284 -16.73 19.82 -15.83
N LEU A 285 -16.38 20.91 -15.14
CA LEU A 285 -15.02 21.47 -15.20
C LEU A 285 -14.00 20.50 -14.58
N ALA A 286 -14.33 19.85 -13.47
CA ALA A 286 -13.45 18.88 -12.83
C ALA A 286 -13.14 17.70 -13.75
N GLU A 287 -14.15 17.11 -14.39
CA GLU A 287 -13.99 16.05 -15.37
C GLU A 287 -13.16 16.50 -16.58
N LYS A 288 -13.43 17.70 -17.10
CA LYS A 288 -12.69 18.27 -18.22
C LYS A 288 -11.20 18.45 -17.88
N LEU A 289 -10.87 19.03 -16.74
CA LEU A 289 -9.47 19.25 -16.37
C LEU A 289 -8.74 17.92 -16.11
N LYS A 290 -9.41 16.96 -15.47
CA LYS A 290 -8.88 15.63 -15.23
C LYS A 290 -8.60 14.92 -16.56
N SER A 291 -9.55 14.90 -17.49
CA SER A 291 -9.35 14.28 -18.81
C SER A 291 -8.24 14.96 -19.62
N THR A 292 -8.24 16.29 -19.68
CA THR A 292 -7.22 17.05 -20.44
C THR A 292 -5.80 16.86 -19.88
N LEU A 293 -5.65 16.60 -18.58
CA LEU A 293 -4.36 16.29 -17.99
C LEU A 293 -3.86 14.92 -18.48
N TYR A 294 -4.75 13.93 -18.50
CA TYR A 294 -4.42 12.59 -18.97
C TYR A 294 -4.27 12.49 -20.50
N ASP A 295 -4.93 13.34 -21.29
CA ASP A 295 -4.78 13.39 -22.76
C ASP A 295 -3.33 13.73 -23.20
N LYS A 296 -2.50 14.28 -22.31
CA LYS A 296 -1.08 14.55 -22.56
C LYS A 296 -0.18 13.33 -22.30
N ILE A 297 -0.68 12.32 -21.61
CA ILE A 297 0.04 11.11 -21.24
C ILE A 297 -0.47 9.99 -22.14
N GLU A 298 0.39 9.29 -22.88
CA GLU A 298 -0.03 8.07 -23.56
C GLU A 298 -0.59 7.10 -22.52
N PRO A 299 -1.80 6.58 -22.70
CA PRO A 299 -2.39 5.70 -21.72
C PRO A 299 -1.53 4.44 -21.57
N GLY A 300 -1.31 4.04 -20.33
CA GLY A 300 -0.68 2.77 -20.01
C GLY A 300 -1.53 1.58 -20.42
N LYS A 301 -1.06 0.38 -20.12
CA LYS A 301 -1.74 -0.87 -20.48
C LYS A 301 -2.21 -1.62 -19.23
N VAL A 302 -3.44 -2.16 -19.30
CA VAL A 302 -3.99 -3.00 -18.24
C VAL A 302 -3.85 -4.47 -18.60
N PHE A 303 -3.29 -5.26 -17.70
CA PHE A 303 -3.20 -6.71 -17.82
C PHE A 303 -4.13 -7.37 -16.80
N LEU A 304 -5.14 -8.14 -17.27
CA LEU A 304 -5.91 -9.02 -16.42
C LEU A 304 -5.15 -10.34 -16.27
N VAL A 305 -4.60 -10.60 -15.11
CA VAL A 305 -3.66 -11.69 -14.88
C VAL A 305 -4.21 -12.72 -13.91
N GLY A 306 -4.25 -13.97 -14.32
CA GLY A 306 -4.58 -15.10 -13.45
C GLY A 306 -3.40 -15.45 -12.53
N ALA A 307 -3.67 -15.44 -11.22
CA ALA A 307 -2.72 -15.82 -10.17
C ALA A 307 -2.65 -17.34 -9.91
N GLY A 308 -3.49 -18.12 -10.60
CA GLY A 308 -3.61 -19.54 -10.31
C GLY A 308 -4.34 -19.85 -9.01
N PRO A 309 -4.36 -21.12 -8.57
CA PRO A 309 -5.17 -21.58 -7.44
C PRO A 309 -4.51 -21.40 -6.06
N GLY A 310 -3.26 -20.95 -5.99
CA GLY A 310 -2.52 -20.75 -4.75
C GLY A 310 -1.04 -21.13 -4.81
N ASP A 311 -0.71 -22.28 -5.39
CA ASP A 311 0.68 -22.70 -5.57
C ASP A 311 1.38 -21.80 -6.61
N VAL A 312 2.47 -21.15 -6.18
CA VAL A 312 3.31 -20.29 -7.03
C VAL A 312 3.86 -21.05 -8.25
N GLY A 313 4.08 -22.35 -8.13
CA GLY A 313 4.52 -23.21 -9.23
C GLY A 313 3.49 -23.33 -10.37
N LEU A 314 2.24 -22.92 -10.12
CA LEU A 314 1.17 -22.92 -11.12
C LEU A 314 0.96 -21.54 -11.78
N LEU A 315 1.79 -20.55 -11.48
CA LEU A 315 1.80 -19.29 -12.23
C LEU A 315 2.29 -19.54 -13.65
N THR A 316 1.68 -18.88 -14.62
CA THR A 316 2.27 -18.82 -15.96
C THR A 316 3.55 -17.98 -15.93
N LEU A 317 4.50 -18.27 -16.81
CA LEU A 317 5.71 -17.47 -16.96
C LEU A 317 5.38 -15.99 -17.22
N LYS A 318 4.35 -15.73 -18.03
CA LYS A 318 3.91 -14.39 -18.35
C LYS A 318 3.31 -13.67 -17.13
N SER A 319 2.50 -14.37 -16.32
CA SER A 319 1.96 -13.81 -15.06
C SER A 319 3.08 -13.40 -14.12
N LYS A 320 4.10 -14.27 -13.97
CA LYS A 320 5.28 -13.98 -13.14
C LYS A 320 6.02 -12.73 -13.62
N GLN A 321 6.32 -12.66 -14.92
CA GLN A 321 7.03 -11.51 -15.51
C GLN A 321 6.27 -10.20 -15.29
N LEU A 322 4.95 -10.21 -15.50
CA LEU A 322 4.12 -9.03 -15.31
C LEU A 322 4.05 -8.58 -13.84
N ILE A 323 3.99 -9.51 -12.89
CA ILE A 323 4.06 -9.19 -11.45
C ILE A 323 5.39 -8.50 -11.10
N GLU A 324 6.49 -8.92 -11.71
CA GLU A 324 7.83 -8.38 -11.46
C GLU A 324 8.08 -7.02 -12.11
N THR A 325 7.30 -6.63 -13.12
CA THR A 325 7.55 -5.42 -13.94
C THR A 325 6.42 -4.39 -13.93
N ALA A 326 5.33 -4.64 -13.22
CA ALA A 326 4.19 -3.73 -13.13
C ALA A 326 4.52 -2.48 -12.32
N ASP A 327 3.97 -1.33 -12.74
CA ASP A 327 3.99 -0.09 -11.95
C ASP A 327 2.95 -0.16 -10.82
N VAL A 328 1.77 -0.72 -11.12
CA VAL A 328 0.67 -0.87 -10.18
C VAL A 328 0.07 -2.27 -10.25
N ILE A 329 -0.10 -2.91 -9.09
CA ILE A 329 -0.81 -4.19 -8.97
C ILE A 329 -2.08 -4.02 -8.15
N VAL A 330 -3.23 -4.32 -8.77
CA VAL A 330 -4.55 -4.34 -8.12
C VAL A 330 -4.97 -5.79 -7.91
N TYR A 331 -5.14 -6.22 -6.66
CA TYR A 331 -5.39 -7.63 -6.34
C TYR A 331 -6.57 -7.85 -5.39
N ASP A 332 -7.16 -9.05 -5.43
CA ASP A 332 -8.24 -9.46 -4.54
C ASP A 332 -7.81 -10.50 -3.49
N SER A 333 -8.72 -10.82 -2.57
CA SER A 333 -8.46 -11.71 -1.43
C SER A 333 -8.28 -13.20 -1.80
N LEU A 334 -8.53 -13.61 -3.05
CA LEU A 334 -8.33 -14.98 -3.53
C LEU A 334 -6.92 -15.22 -4.08
N VAL A 335 -6.12 -14.18 -4.23
CA VAL A 335 -4.71 -14.32 -4.59
C VAL A 335 -3.96 -14.93 -3.42
N GLY A 336 -3.27 -16.05 -3.65
CA GLY A 336 -2.52 -16.75 -2.59
C GLY A 336 -1.35 -15.93 -2.05
N ASP A 337 -1.08 -16.06 -0.73
CA ASP A 337 -0.01 -15.35 -0.03
C ASP A 337 1.36 -15.56 -0.71
N GLY A 338 1.63 -16.77 -1.23
CA GLY A 338 2.85 -17.08 -1.96
C GLY A 338 3.04 -16.23 -3.22
N VAL A 339 1.96 -15.91 -3.92
CA VAL A 339 1.99 -15.04 -5.10
C VAL A 339 2.14 -13.58 -4.68
N LEU A 340 1.42 -13.16 -3.64
CA LEU A 340 1.54 -11.80 -3.07
C LEU A 340 2.96 -11.51 -2.59
N SER A 341 3.64 -12.50 -2.02
CA SER A 341 5.02 -12.36 -1.57
C SER A 341 6.03 -12.11 -2.70
N MET A 342 5.64 -12.35 -3.96
CA MET A 342 6.49 -12.10 -5.14
C MET A 342 6.42 -10.65 -5.63
N ILE A 343 5.44 -9.87 -5.19
CA ILE A 343 5.29 -8.46 -5.61
C ILE A 343 6.51 -7.67 -5.12
N PRO A 344 7.22 -6.92 -6.01
CA PRO A 344 8.33 -6.08 -5.60
C PRO A 344 7.91 -5.00 -4.60
N GLU A 345 8.76 -4.68 -3.62
CA GLU A 345 8.49 -3.62 -2.64
C GLU A 345 8.35 -2.23 -3.28
N THR A 346 8.96 -2.04 -4.44
CA THR A 346 8.87 -0.82 -5.24
C THR A 346 7.55 -0.69 -6.02
N THR A 347 6.80 -1.80 -6.18
CA THR A 347 5.55 -1.82 -6.92
C THR A 347 4.40 -1.37 -6.02
N ARG A 348 3.67 -0.37 -6.43
CA ARG A 348 2.47 0.08 -5.73
C ARG A 348 1.38 -0.99 -5.80
N SER A 349 0.95 -1.49 -4.65
CA SER A 349 -0.06 -2.56 -4.55
C SER A 349 -1.35 -2.06 -3.91
N ILE A 350 -2.50 -2.44 -4.50
CA ILE A 350 -3.82 -1.99 -4.05
C ILE A 350 -4.72 -3.21 -3.86
N ASN A 351 -5.14 -3.45 -2.62
CA ASN A 351 -6.07 -4.51 -2.29
C ASN A 351 -7.52 -4.05 -2.50
N VAL A 352 -8.27 -4.72 -3.36
CA VAL A 352 -9.70 -4.48 -3.61
C VAL A 352 -10.60 -5.59 -3.06
N GLY A 353 -10.02 -6.63 -2.44
CA GLY A 353 -10.73 -7.74 -1.83
C GLY A 353 -11.17 -7.47 -0.39
N LYS A 354 -11.97 -8.40 0.18
CA LYS A 354 -12.36 -8.35 1.59
C LYS A 354 -11.17 -8.62 2.50
N ARG A 355 -10.86 -7.71 3.44
CA ARG A 355 -10.15 -8.05 4.68
C ARG A 355 -11.02 -7.67 5.88
N SER A 356 -10.84 -8.37 6.99
CA SER A 356 -11.54 -8.11 8.26
C SER A 356 -11.41 -6.64 8.63
N GLY A 357 -12.55 -5.92 8.73
CA GLY A 357 -12.57 -4.49 9.12
C GLY A 357 -12.61 -3.45 7.99
N HIS A 358 -12.51 -3.84 6.71
CA HIS A 358 -12.61 -2.89 5.59
C HIS A 358 -13.80 -3.22 4.67
N HIS A 359 -14.54 -2.18 4.24
CA HIS A 359 -15.64 -2.33 3.28
C HIS A 359 -15.12 -2.88 1.95
N ILE A 360 -15.91 -3.81 1.35
CA ILE A 360 -15.65 -4.28 -0.02
C ILE A 360 -15.74 -3.08 -0.94
N LYS A 361 -14.73 -2.86 -1.77
CA LYS A 361 -14.91 -1.93 -2.90
C LYS A 361 -15.91 -2.55 -3.87
N PRO A 362 -17.01 -1.86 -4.20
CA PRO A 362 -17.93 -2.30 -5.24
C PRO A 362 -17.19 -2.52 -6.57
N GLN A 363 -17.71 -3.39 -7.44
CA GLN A 363 -17.05 -3.69 -8.72
C GLN A 363 -16.79 -2.44 -9.57
N TYR A 364 -17.72 -1.49 -9.55
CA TYR A 364 -17.56 -0.25 -10.31
C TYR A 364 -16.37 0.61 -9.83
N GLU A 365 -16.05 0.59 -8.53
CA GLU A 365 -14.87 1.28 -7.99
C GLU A 365 -13.57 0.61 -8.44
N THR A 366 -13.56 -0.73 -8.49
CA THR A 366 -12.42 -1.48 -9.03
C THR A 366 -12.21 -1.16 -10.51
N ASN A 367 -13.28 -1.16 -11.31
CA ASN A 367 -13.21 -0.84 -12.73
C ASN A 367 -12.70 0.60 -12.94
N ARG A 368 -13.20 1.56 -12.15
CA ARG A 368 -12.76 2.95 -12.19
C ARG A 368 -11.28 3.09 -11.80
N LEU A 369 -10.84 2.39 -10.76
CA LEU A 369 -9.44 2.39 -10.33
C LEU A 369 -8.50 1.90 -11.44
N LEU A 370 -8.85 0.82 -12.14
CA LEU A 370 -8.06 0.32 -13.27
C LEU A 370 -7.95 1.34 -14.38
N LEU A 371 -9.06 2.00 -14.71
CA LEU A 371 -9.10 3.06 -15.71
C LEU A 371 -8.22 4.25 -15.32
N GLU A 372 -8.36 4.74 -14.09
CA GLU A 372 -7.61 5.89 -13.58
C GLU A 372 -6.09 5.64 -13.55
N GLU A 373 -5.67 4.46 -13.13
CA GLU A 373 -4.24 4.12 -13.11
C GLU A 373 -3.68 3.97 -14.53
N ALA A 374 -4.44 3.42 -15.47
CA ALA A 374 -4.02 3.33 -16.85
C ALA A 374 -3.95 4.71 -17.54
N GLN A 375 -4.90 5.61 -17.25
CA GLN A 375 -4.88 6.98 -17.77
C GLN A 375 -3.66 7.79 -17.32
N LYS A 376 -3.04 7.41 -16.20
CA LYS A 376 -1.77 7.98 -15.71
C LYS A 376 -0.53 7.46 -16.44
N GLY A 377 -0.69 6.59 -17.44
CA GLY A 377 0.41 5.96 -18.18
C GLY A 377 0.99 4.72 -17.51
N ASN A 378 0.42 4.25 -16.39
CA ASN A 378 0.94 3.10 -15.65
C ASN A 378 0.69 1.78 -16.37
N THR A 379 1.64 0.86 -16.29
CA THR A 379 1.44 -0.57 -16.54
C THR A 379 0.71 -1.19 -15.36
N VAL A 380 -0.58 -1.45 -15.52
CA VAL A 380 -1.46 -1.93 -14.46
C VAL A 380 -1.66 -3.43 -14.56
N VAL A 381 -1.36 -4.17 -13.50
CA VAL A 381 -1.68 -5.60 -13.38
C VAL A 381 -2.88 -5.78 -12.46
N ARG A 382 -4.01 -6.22 -13.00
CA ARG A 382 -5.15 -6.71 -12.22
C ARG A 382 -4.97 -8.19 -11.95
N LEU A 383 -4.48 -8.53 -10.75
CA LEU A 383 -4.17 -9.90 -10.33
C LEU A 383 -5.40 -10.56 -9.69
N LYS A 384 -5.84 -11.70 -10.23
CA LYS A 384 -7.07 -12.39 -9.85
C LYS A 384 -6.79 -13.84 -9.48
N GLY A 385 -7.36 -14.34 -8.40
CA GLY A 385 -7.26 -15.76 -8.04
C GLY A 385 -7.81 -16.66 -9.15
N GLY A 386 -7.11 -17.76 -9.46
CA GLY A 386 -7.46 -18.67 -10.54
C GLY A 386 -7.24 -18.07 -11.93
N ASP A 387 -8.29 -18.00 -12.72
CA ASP A 387 -8.33 -17.45 -14.07
C ASP A 387 -9.25 -16.21 -14.13
N PRO A 388 -8.89 -15.13 -14.84
CA PRO A 388 -9.66 -13.87 -14.85
C PRO A 388 -11.08 -14.03 -15.42
N PHE A 389 -11.28 -14.94 -16.35
CA PHE A 389 -12.57 -15.11 -17.05
C PHE A 389 -13.42 -16.25 -16.49
N MET A 390 -12.84 -17.14 -15.70
CA MET A 390 -13.60 -18.24 -15.09
C MET A 390 -14.29 -17.78 -13.79
N PHE A 391 -15.51 -17.27 -13.89
CA PHE A 391 -16.30 -16.67 -12.80
C PHE A 391 -15.59 -15.54 -12.04
N GLY A 392 -14.59 -14.94 -12.67
CA GLY A 392 -13.75 -13.87 -12.11
C GLY A 392 -14.21 -12.46 -12.46
N ARG A 393 -15.34 -12.27 -13.17
CA ARG A 393 -15.88 -11.00 -13.61
C ARG A 393 -14.94 -10.16 -14.50
N GLY A 394 -13.91 -10.79 -15.11
CA GLY A 394 -12.93 -10.10 -15.95
C GLY A 394 -13.56 -9.38 -17.16
N GLY A 395 -14.64 -9.93 -17.73
CA GLY A 395 -15.38 -9.25 -18.81
C GLY A 395 -15.92 -7.89 -18.38
N GLU A 396 -16.51 -7.79 -17.19
CA GLU A 396 -17.04 -6.53 -16.65
C GLU A 396 -15.93 -5.49 -16.37
N GLU A 397 -14.72 -5.95 -16.03
CA GLU A 397 -13.56 -5.08 -15.82
C GLU A 397 -13.05 -4.52 -17.17
N LEU A 398 -13.12 -5.29 -18.25
CA LEU A 398 -12.68 -4.87 -19.58
C LEU A 398 -13.66 -3.94 -20.30
N GLU A 399 -14.97 -4.02 -20.03
CA GLU A 399 -15.97 -3.18 -20.69
C GLU A 399 -15.65 -1.69 -20.54
N LEU A 400 -15.34 -1.24 -19.31
CA LEU A 400 -15.02 0.17 -19.04
C LEU A 400 -13.71 0.59 -19.72
N LEU A 401 -12.69 -0.28 -19.74
CA LEU A 401 -11.40 -0.02 -20.39
C LEU A 401 -11.58 0.11 -21.91
N ALA A 402 -12.34 -0.81 -22.52
CA ALA A 402 -12.64 -0.78 -23.95
C ALA A 402 -13.41 0.49 -24.37
N MET A 403 -14.41 0.90 -23.57
CA MET A 403 -15.18 2.13 -23.81
C MET A 403 -14.31 3.39 -23.76
N ASN A 404 -13.22 3.36 -22.98
CA ASN A 404 -12.26 4.47 -22.84
C ASN A 404 -10.98 4.27 -23.67
N HIS A 405 -10.96 3.33 -24.62
CA HIS A 405 -9.83 3.07 -25.53
C HIS A 405 -8.51 2.73 -24.81
N ILE A 406 -8.56 2.24 -23.57
CA ILE A 406 -7.38 1.80 -22.83
C ILE A 406 -6.88 0.46 -23.39
N PRO A 407 -5.59 0.36 -23.77
CA PRO A 407 -5.00 -0.92 -24.17
C PRO A 407 -5.07 -1.95 -23.05
N PHE A 408 -5.50 -3.16 -23.35
CA PHE A 408 -5.52 -4.23 -22.37
C PHE A 408 -5.08 -5.58 -22.95
N GLU A 409 -4.76 -6.50 -22.05
CA GLU A 409 -4.43 -7.87 -22.39
C GLU A 409 -4.89 -8.82 -21.28
N VAL A 410 -5.37 -10.01 -21.69
CA VAL A 410 -5.77 -11.05 -20.74
C VAL A 410 -4.71 -12.14 -20.72
N VAL A 411 -4.22 -12.44 -19.53
CA VAL A 411 -3.26 -13.51 -19.26
C VAL A 411 -3.95 -14.61 -18.46
N PRO A 412 -4.32 -15.73 -19.08
CA PRO A 412 -4.98 -16.82 -18.40
C PRO A 412 -4.18 -17.35 -17.21
N GLY A 413 -4.87 -17.82 -16.19
CA GLY A 413 -4.31 -18.54 -15.06
C GLY A 413 -4.83 -19.96 -14.98
N ILE A 414 -4.16 -20.82 -14.21
CA ILE A 414 -4.65 -22.16 -13.95
C ILE A 414 -5.89 -22.03 -13.05
N THR A 415 -7.04 -22.43 -13.58
CA THR A 415 -8.32 -22.30 -12.87
C THR A 415 -8.49 -23.36 -11.79
N SER A 416 -9.12 -23.02 -10.67
CA SER A 416 -9.30 -23.91 -9.52
C SER A 416 -10.09 -25.19 -9.83
N PRO A 417 -11.13 -25.22 -10.72
CA PRO A 417 -11.84 -26.45 -11.08
C PRO A 417 -10.95 -27.53 -11.70
N LEU A 418 -9.80 -27.19 -12.23
CA LEU A 418 -8.84 -28.14 -12.80
C LEU A 418 -7.72 -28.48 -11.81
N ALA A 419 -7.13 -27.45 -11.20
CA ALA A 419 -5.94 -27.64 -10.37
C ALA A 419 -6.25 -28.25 -9.00
N VAL A 420 -7.33 -27.80 -8.34
CA VAL A 420 -7.66 -28.27 -6.99
C VAL A 420 -7.99 -29.76 -6.96
N PRO A 421 -8.83 -30.30 -7.86
CA PRO A 421 -9.01 -31.76 -7.97
C PRO A 421 -7.72 -32.51 -8.26
N ALA A 422 -6.86 -32.01 -9.15
CA ALA A 422 -5.60 -32.67 -9.50
C ALA A 422 -4.67 -32.80 -8.28
N TYR A 423 -4.59 -31.77 -7.42
CA TYR A 423 -3.82 -31.80 -6.18
C TYR A 423 -4.44 -32.69 -5.11
N ASN A 424 -5.71 -33.05 -5.25
CA ASN A 424 -6.43 -33.98 -4.40
C ASN A 424 -6.57 -35.40 -5.02
N GLY A 425 -5.82 -35.71 -6.09
CA GLY A 425 -5.82 -37.02 -6.73
C GLY A 425 -7.11 -37.33 -7.50
N ILE A 426 -7.89 -36.30 -7.89
CA ILE A 426 -9.13 -36.46 -8.65
C ILE A 426 -8.93 -35.94 -10.08
N PRO A 427 -8.80 -36.82 -11.09
CA PRO A 427 -8.81 -36.39 -12.47
C PRO A 427 -10.21 -35.97 -12.88
N VAL A 428 -10.43 -34.73 -13.27
CA VAL A 428 -11.77 -34.22 -13.60
C VAL A 428 -12.38 -34.89 -14.87
N THR A 429 -11.54 -35.57 -15.67
CA THR A 429 -11.96 -36.44 -16.78
C THR A 429 -11.21 -37.77 -16.71
N HIS A 430 -11.88 -38.86 -17.05
CA HIS A 430 -11.26 -40.19 -17.12
C HIS A 430 -12.01 -41.06 -18.11
N ARG A 431 -11.28 -41.74 -18.99
CA ARG A 431 -11.85 -42.51 -20.10
C ARG A 431 -12.96 -43.47 -19.67
N ASP A 432 -12.77 -44.15 -18.53
CA ASP A 432 -13.67 -45.16 -18.05
C ASP A 432 -14.83 -44.60 -17.17
N PHE A 433 -14.76 -43.35 -16.75
CA PHE A 433 -15.71 -42.78 -15.80
C PHE A 433 -16.58 -41.65 -16.35
N CYS A 434 -16.00 -40.79 -17.25
CA CYS A 434 -16.74 -39.67 -17.81
C CYS A 434 -16.12 -39.14 -19.09
N SER A 435 -16.95 -38.57 -19.97
CA SER A 435 -16.55 -37.96 -21.24
C SER A 435 -16.71 -36.41 -21.26
N SER A 436 -17.25 -35.84 -20.18
CA SER A 436 -17.49 -34.40 -20.11
C SER A 436 -17.21 -33.87 -18.72
N LEU A 437 -16.94 -32.57 -18.65
CA LEU A 437 -16.72 -31.78 -17.45
C LEU A 437 -17.67 -30.57 -17.47
N HIS A 438 -18.41 -30.35 -16.43
CA HIS A 438 -19.31 -29.22 -16.29
C HIS A 438 -18.86 -28.38 -15.07
N ILE A 439 -18.55 -27.12 -15.31
CA ILE A 439 -18.13 -26.17 -14.29
C ILE A 439 -19.26 -25.18 -14.07
N ILE A 440 -19.78 -25.13 -12.83
CA ILE A 440 -21.01 -24.45 -12.49
C ILE A 440 -20.76 -23.53 -11.29
N THR A 441 -21.36 -22.34 -11.29
CA THR A 441 -21.36 -21.51 -10.08
C THR A 441 -22.50 -21.95 -9.16
N GLY A 442 -22.15 -22.25 -7.91
CA GLY A 442 -23.12 -22.56 -6.83
C GLY A 442 -23.56 -21.31 -6.06
N HIS A 443 -23.24 -20.11 -6.59
CA HIS A 443 -23.60 -18.85 -5.93
C HIS A 443 -25.12 -18.66 -5.93
N LYS A 444 -25.70 -18.42 -4.76
CA LYS A 444 -27.12 -18.11 -4.59
C LYS A 444 -27.32 -16.73 -3.96
N ARG A 445 -28.39 -16.05 -4.29
CA ARG A 445 -28.78 -14.82 -3.58
C ARG A 445 -29.18 -15.15 -2.14
N ALA A 446 -28.91 -14.23 -1.22
CA ALA A 446 -29.27 -14.41 0.19
C ALA A 446 -30.76 -14.70 0.35
N GLY A 447 -31.10 -15.73 1.13
CA GLY A 447 -32.49 -16.16 1.39
C GLY A 447 -33.15 -16.96 0.27
N GLN A 448 -32.43 -17.31 -0.83
CA GLN A 448 -32.97 -18.17 -1.89
C GLN A 448 -32.30 -19.54 -1.88
N VAL A 449 -33.06 -20.55 -2.35
CA VAL A 449 -32.55 -21.90 -2.61
C VAL A 449 -31.78 -21.88 -3.92
N PHE A 450 -30.62 -22.56 -3.97
CA PHE A 450 -29.88 -22.71 -5.22
C PHE A 450 -30.62 -23.69 -6.15
N THR A 451 -30.84 -23.29 -7.38
CA THR A 451 -31.49 -24.11 -8.40
C THR A 451 -30.74 -24.06 -9.71
N CYS A 452 -30.66 -25.19 -10.37
CA CYS A 452 -30.21 -25.34 -11.77
C CYS A 452 -30.92 -26.51 -12.41
N ASP A 453 -30.72 -26.78 -13.70
CA ASP A 453 -31.30 -27.97 -14.37
C ASP A 453 -30.52 -29.23 -13.95
N PHE A 454 -30.84 -29.75 -12.74
CA PHE A 454 -30.21 -30.95 -12.19
C PHE A 454 -30.49 -32.21 -13.04
N GLU A 455 -31.65 -32.29 -13.69
CA GLU A 455 -31.95 -33.40 -14.60
C GLU A 455 -31.06 -33.40 -15.83
N ALA A 456 -30.82 -32.21 -16.43
CA ALA A 456 -29.90 -32.10 -17.55
C ALA A 456 -28.50 -32.47 -17.12
N LEU A 457 -28.03 -32.00 -15.97
CA LEU A 457 -26.70 -32.31 -15.43
C LEU A 457 -26.50 -33.81 -15.20
N LYS A 458 -27.49 -34.49 -14.63
CA LYS A 458 -27.47 -35.94 -14.46
C LYS A 458 -27.38 -36.67 -15.80
N ARG A 459 -28.16 -36.24 -16.82
CA ARG A 459 -28.19 -36.88 -18.15
C ARG A 459 -26.88 -36.79 -18.88
N THR A 460 -26.04 -35.77 -18.60
CA THR A 460 -24.72 -35.63 -19.26
C THR A 460 -23.74 -36.73 -18.84
N GLY A 461 -23.92 -37.35 -17.68
CA GLY A 461 -23.04 -38.40 -17.15
C GLY A 461 -21.59 -37.93 -16.93
N GLY A 462 -21.34 -36.62 -16.98
CA GLY A 462 -20.02 -35.99 -16.80
C GLY A 462 -19.65 -35.75 -15.34
N THR A 463 -18.42 -35.26 -15.13
CA THR A 463 -18.00 -34.73 -13.83
C THR A 463 -18.60 -33.36 -13.63
N LEU A 464 -19.21 -33.11 -12.48
CA LEU A 464 -19.76 -31.81 -12.09
C LEU A 464 -18.84 -31.14 -11.08
N VAL A 465 -18.45 -29.91 -11.36
CA VAL A 465 -17.62 -29.09 -10.44
C VAL A 465 -18.37 -27.80 -10.12
N PHE A 466 -18.74 -27.63 -8.83
CA PHE A 466 -19.42 -26.42 -8.38
C PHE A 466 -18.42 -25.49 -7.66
N LEU A 467 -18.30 -24.26 -8.16
CA LEU A 467 -17.56 -23.18 -7.52
C LEU A 467 -18.49 -22.35 -6.67
N MET A 468 -17.96 -21.75 -5.59
CA MET A 468 -18.71 -20.88 -4.67
C MET A 468 -19.98 -21.57 -4.08
N GLY A 469 -19.98 -22.91 -4.02
CA GLY A 469 -21.17 -23.71 -3.72
C GLY A 469 -21.27 -24.16 -2.26
N ILE A 470 -20.36 -23.86 -1.35
CA ILE A 470 -20.40 -24.42 0.02
C ILE A 470 -21.66 -24.05 0.76
N THR A 471 -22.15 -22.82 0.64
CA THR A 471 -23.42 -22.37 1.24
C THR A 471 -24.65 -22.99 0.57
N ALA A 472 -24.52 -23.56 -0.62
CA ALA A 472 -25.55 -24.24 -1.37
C ALA A 472 -25.33 -25.76 -1.42
N LEU A 473 -24.38 -26.31 -0.64
CA LEU A 473 -24.03 -27.74 -0.69
C LEU A 473 -25.24 -28.65 -0.49
N GLU A 474 -26.10 -28.33 0.49
CA GLU A 474 -27.30 -29.07 0.75
C GLU A 474 -28.31 -28.99 -0.41
N ASP A 475 -28.51 -27.79 -0.98
CA ASP A 475 -29.40 -27.60 -2.14
C ASP A 475 -28.89 -28.40 -3.35
N ILE A 476 -27.56 -28.42 -3.57
CA ILE A 476 -26.90 -29.14 -4.67
C ILE A 476 -27.10 -30.65 -4.49
N CYS A 477 -26.81 -31.18 -3.30
CA CYS A 477 -26.99 -32.61 -3.01
C CYS A 477 -28.44 -33.01 -3.19
N ASN A 478 -29.39 -32.31 -2.57
CA ASN A 478 -30.82 -32.58 -2.65
C ASN A 478 -31.37 -32.45 -4.08
N GLY A 479 -30.89 -31.43 -4.84
CA GLY A 479 -31.30 -31.25 -6.24
C GLY A 479 -30.87 -32.41 -7.13
N LEU A 480 -29.59 -32.86 -7.01
CA LEU A 480 -29.08 -34.01 -7.76
C LEU A 480 -29.76 -35.32 -7.37
N LEU A 481 -30.00 -35.56 -6.05
CA LEU A 481 -30.76 -36.73 -5.57
C LEU A 481 -32.20 -36.68 -6.06
N GLY A 482 -32.85 -35.51 -5.99
CA GLY A 482 -34.23 -35.31 -6.48
C GLY A 482 -34.37 -35.56 -7.99
N ALA A 483 -33.35 -35.26 -8.77
CA ALA A 483 -33.23 -35.60 -10.19
C ALA A 483 -32.96 -37.12 -10.43
N GLY A 484 -32.85 -37.91 -9.35
CA GLY A 484 -32.61 -39.34 -9.40
C GLY A 484 -31.17 -39.72 -9.69
N MET A 485 -30.18 -38.89 -9.30
CA MET A 485 -28.78 -39.31 -9.28
C MET A 485 -28.58 -40.36 -8.19
N ASP A 486 -27.69 -41.31 -8.42
CA ASP A 486 -27.40 -42.40 -7.48
C ASP A 486 -26.94 -41.80 -6.13
N PRO A 487 -27.61 -42.18 -4.99
CA PRO A 487 -27.20 -41.78 -3.67
C PRO A 487 -25.77 -42.14 -3.30
N ASP A 488 -25.24 -43.23 -3.88
CA ASP A 488 -23.87 -43.69 -3.70
C ASP A 488 -22.87 -43.08 -4.71
N MET A 489 -23.29 -42.10 -5.54
CA MET A 489 -22.41 -41.39 -6.45
C MET A 489 -21.25 -40.76 -5.65
N PRO A 490 -19.98 -41.07 -5.99
CA PRO A 490 -18.85 -40.47 -5.34
C PRO A 490 -18.86 -38.97 -5.52
N ALA A 491 -18.58 -38.26 -4.42
CA ALA A 491 -18.52 -36.80 -4.39
C ALA A 491 -17.42 -36.32 -3.42
N ALA A 492 -16.93 -35.15 -3.63
CA ALA A 492 -15.88 -34.57 -2.82
C ALA A 492 -16.10 -33.08 -2.58
N VAL A 493 -15.65 -32.60 -1.42
CA VAL A 493 -15.45 -31.18 -1.15
C VAL A 493 -13.97 -30.92 -0.86
N LEU A 494 -13.38 -29.95 -1.58
CA LEU A 494 -11.97 -29.69 -1.61
C LEU A 494 -11.74 -28.24 -1.19
N GLN A 495 -11.18 -28.05 0.01
CA GLN A 495 -10.91 -26.74 0.62
C GLN A 495 -9.49 -26.32 0.37
N GLN A 496 -9.28 -25.04 0.04
CA GLN A 496 -7.96 -24.37 -0.07
C GLN A 496 -6.91 -25.22 -0.83
N GLY A 497 -7.35 -25.90 -1.89
CA GLY A 497 -6.45 -26.77 -2.65
C GLY A 497 -5.23 -26.05 -3.16
N THR A 498 -4.11 -26.80 -3.30
CA THR A 498 -2.78 -26.31 -3.70
C THR A 498 -2.04 -25.47 -2.66
N THR A 499 -2.58 -25.30 -1.46
CA THR A 499 -1.96 -24.55 -0.36
C THR A 499 -1.70 -25.45 0.85
N ALA A 500 -1.00 -24.94 1.86
CA ALA A 500 -0.81 -25.64 3.14
C ALA A 500 -2.14 -25.88 3.90
N GLY A 501 -3.17 -25.09 3.58
CA GLY A 501 -4.50 -25.25 4.15
C GLY A 501 -5.37 -26.28 3.46
N GLN A 502 -4.83 -27.07 2.50
CA GLN A 502 -5.59 -28.04 1.75
C GLN A 502 -6.24 -29.09 2.67
N LYS A 503 -7.58 -29.27 2.52
CA LYS A 503 -8.35 -30.34 3.14
C LYS A 503 -9.28 -30.93 2.09
N ARG A 504 -9.58 -32.22 2.21
CA ARG A 504 -10.56 -32.86 1.36
C ARG A 504 -11.51 -33.73 2.17
N VAL A 505 -12.74 -33.74 1.74
CA VAL A 505 -13.76 -34.71 2.17
C VAL A 505 -14.19 -35.49 0.95
N VAL A 506 -14.08 -36.81 0.97
CA VAL A 506 -14.59 -37.70 -0.07
C VAL A 506 -15.66 -38.57 0.57
N ALA A 507 -16.84 -38.58 -0.03
CA ALA A 507 -18.01 -39.30 0.48
C ALA A 507 -18.91 -39.70 -0.69
N THR A 508 -20.12 -40.19 -0.37
CA THR A 508 -21.19 -40.35 -1.36
C THR A 508 -22.08 -39.11 -1.40
N LEU A 509 -22.81 -38.90 -2.48
CA LEU A 509 -23.71 -37.76 -2.64
C LEU A 509 -24.70 -37.63 -1.48
N SER A 510 -25.20 -38.75 -0.96
CA SER A 510 -26.13 -38.80 0.17
C SER A 510 -25.51 -38.42 1.52
N THR A 511 -24.20 -38.63 1.70
CA THR A 511 -23.51 -38.39 2.99
C THR A 511 -22.60 -37.17 2.98
N LEU A 512 -22.37 -36.58 1.84
CA LEU A 512 -21.38 -35.52 1.65
C LEU A 512 -21.62 -34.33 2.59
N LYS A 513 -22.84 -33.83 2.68
CA LYS A 513 -23.14 -32.67 3.56
C LYS A 513 -22.82 -32.97 5.01
N GLN A 514 -23.20 -34.14 5.52
CA GLN A 514 -22.91 -34.53 6.90
C GLN A 514 -21.42 -34.63 7.18
N GLU A 515 -20.65 -35.21 6.25
CA GLU A 515 -19.20 -35.35 6.39
C GLU A 515 -18.48 -34.00 6.34
N VAL A 516 -18.93 -33.09 5.49
CA VAL A 516 -18.42 -31.72 5.39
C VAL A 516 -18.61 -30.94 6.68
N ASP A 517 -19.82 -31.03 7.26
CA ASP A 517 -20.14 -30.40 8.55
C ASP A 517 -19.28 -30.98 9.69
N ARG A 518 -19.15 -32.32 9.73
CA ARG A 518 -18.37 -33.02 10.76
C ARG A 518 -16.90 -32.61 10.74
N GLN A 519 -16.33 -32.36 9.53
CA GLN A 519 -14.93 -31.99 9.36
C GLN A 519 -14.67 -30.48 9.38
N GLY A 520 -15.72 -29.66 9.50
CA GLY A 520 -15.61 -28.21 9.58
C GLY A 520 -14.95 -27.61 8.35
N ILE A 521 -15.41 -27.98 7.16
CA ILE A 521 -14.90 -27.42 5.90
C ILE A 521 -15.42 -26.00 5.70
N GLU A 522 -14.50 -25.10 5.38
CA GLU A 522 -14.77 -23.68 5.22
C GLU A 522 -14.45 -23.20 3.78
N THR A 523 -14.86 -21.98 3.47
CA THR A 523 -14.50 -21.33 2.21
C THR A 523 -13.05 -20.79 2.24
N PRO A 524 -12.35 -20.72 1.09
CA PRO A 524 -12.78 -21.15 -0.23
C PRO A 524 -12.69 -22.65 -0.44
N ALA A 525 -13.75 -23.25 -1.01
CA ALA A 525 -13.77 -24.67 -1.36
C ALA A 525 -14.59 -24.91 -2.63
N ILE A 526 -14.36 -26.05 -3.29
CA ILE A 526 -15.07 -26.49 -4.47
C ILE A 526 -15.73 -27.85 -4.20
N ILE A 527 -16.88 -28.11 -4.86
CA ILE A 527 -17.60 -29.37 -4.78
C ILE A 527 -17.36 -30.10 -6.10
N VAL A 528 -17.03 -31.39 -6.04
CA VAL A 528 -16.87 -32.25 -7.21
C VAL A 528 -17.83 -33.44 -7.03
N VAL A 529 -18.67 -33.70 -8.04
CA VAL A 529 -19.58 -34.85 -8.07
C VAL A 529 -19.33 -35.69 -9.33
N GLY A 530 -19.04 -36.95 -9.15
CA GLY A 530 -18.81 -37.89 -10.23
C GLY A 530 -17.92 -39.07 -9.84
N LYS A 531 -17.99 -40.14 -10.63
CA LYS A 531 -17.25 -41.40 -10.39
C LYS A 531 -15.75 -41.22 -10.21
N VAL A 532 -15.18 -40.16 -10.78
CA VAL A 532 -13.75 -39.82 -10.65
C VAL A 532 -13.32 -39.52 -9.21
N CYS A 533 -14.25 -39.10 -8.33
CA CYS A 533 -13.94 -38.82 -6.92
C CYS A 533 -13.49 -40.10 -6.18
N ALA A 534 -13.92 -41.31 -6.64
CA ALA A 534 -13.47 -42.57 -6.06
C ALA A 534 -11.95 -42.83 -6.26
N LEU A 535 -11.28 -42.09 -7.15
CA LEU A 535 -9.86 -42.22 -7.40
C LEU A 535 -8.97 -41.42 -6.44
N ALA A 536 -9.56 -40.54 -5.65
CA ALA A 536 -8.84 -39.58 -4.80
C ALA A 536 -7.73 -40.22 -3.96
N ASP A 537 -8.02 -41.31 -3.24
CA ASP A 537 -7.02 -41.96 -2.37
C ASP A 537 -5.97 -42.73 -3.17
N ARG A 538 -6.39 -43.33 -4.30
CA ARG A 538 -5.49 -44.08 -5.16
C ARG A 538 -4.45 -43.16 -5.81
N PHE A 539 -4.85 -41.97 -6.17
CA PHE A 539 -4.01 -41.01 -6.87
C PHE A 539 -3.50 -39.89 -5.95
N ALA A 540 -3.71 -40.00 -4.64
CA ALA A 540 -3.17 -39.07 -3.67
C ALA A 540 -1.65 -39.00 -3.80
N TRP A 541 -1.12 -37.83 -4.11
CA TRP A 541 0.32 -37.58 -4.29
C TRP A 541 0.78 -36.39 -3.46
N TYR A 542 0.04 -35.30 -3.46
CA TYR A 542 0.44 -34.04 -2.80
C TYR A 542 0.51 -34.19 -1.27
N GLU A 543 -0.46 -34.84 -0.66
CA GLU A 543 -0.53 -35.06 0.79
C GLU A 543 0.58 -36.02 1.29
N LYS A 544 1.16 -36.83 0.37
CA LYS A 544 2.28 -37.73 0.69
C LYS A 544 3.63 -37.04 0.69
N LEU A 545 3.70 -35.80 0.20
CA LEU A 545 4.96 -35.06 0.22
C LEU A 545 5.38 -34.72 1.67
N PRO A 546 6.69 -34.72 1.96
CA PRO A 546 7.20 -34.56 3.34
C PRO A 546 6.68 -33.32 4.07
N LEU A 547 6.59 -32.20 3.35
CA LEU A 547 6.21 -30.88 3.87
C LEU A 547 4.78 -30.47 3.54
N SER A 548 3.94 -31.39 3.03
CA SER A 548 2.54 -31.13 2.78
C SER A 548 1.83 -30.66 4.07
N GLY A 549 1.08 -29.57 4.00
CA GLY A 549 0.43 -28.92 5.13
C GLY A 549 1.30 -27.94 5.93
N MET A 550 2.56 -27.75 5.55
CA MET A 550 3.45 -26.76 6.16
C MET A 550 3.47 -25.47 5.37
N LYS A 551 3.36 -24.34 6.07
CA LYS A 551 3.61 -23.00 5.53
C LYS A 551 4.96 -22.51 6.07
N LEU A 552 5.89 -22.17 5.18
CA LEU A 552 7.24 -21.76 5.52
C LEU A 552 7.48 -20.32 5.08
N VAL A 553 7.92 -19.48 6.01
CA VAL A 553 8.29 -18.08 5.76
C VAL A 553 9.81 -18.00 5.64
N VAL A 554 10.33 -17.75 4.44
CA VAL A 554 11.76 -17.68 4.16
C VAL A 554 12.22 -16.23 4.12
N THR A 555 13.20 -15.88 4.97
CA THR A 555 13.59 -14.50 5.30
C THR A 555 14.96 -14.09 4.73
N ARG A 556 15.33 -14.54 3.55
CA ARG A 556 16.62 -14.20 2.90
C ARG A 556 16.51 -13.01 1.95
N PRO A 557 17.64 -12.38 1.54
CA PRO A 557 17.66 -11.47 0.40
C PRO A 557 17.05 -12.13 -0.86
N ARG A 558 16.31 -11.35 -1.64
CA ARG A 558 15.46 -11.86 -2.74
C ARG A 558 16.21 -12.71 -3.77
N ASP A 559 17.43 -12.34 -4.13
CA ASP A 559 18.28 -13.06 -5.07
C ASP A 559 18.76 -14.44 -4.57
N MET A 560 18.69 -14.67 -3.25
CA MET A 560 19.11 -15.92 -2.61
C MET A 560 17.94 -16.83 -2.20
N ILE A 561 16.69 -16.34 -2.24
CA ILE A 561 15.50 -17.08 -1.80
C ILE A 561 15.16 -18.21 -2.78
N SER A 562 15.30 -17.97 -4.08
CA SER A 562 14.71 -18.81 -5.14
C SER A 562 15.14 -20.29 -5.08
N GLN A 563 16.39 -20.62 -4.77
CA GLN A 563 16.86 -22.00 -4.73
C GLN A 563 16.29 -22.78 -3.53
N MET A 564 16.27 -22.15 -2.36
CA MET A 564 15.70 -22.75 -1.16
C MET A 564 14.18 -22.91 -1.27
N ALA A 565 13.50 -21.87 -1.70
CA ALA A 565 12.06 -21.89 -1.89
C ALA A 565 11.64 -22.99 -2.89
N MET A 566 12.38 -23.15 -4.00
CA MET A 566 12.12 -24.25 -4.95
C MET A 566 12.30 -25.64 -4.31
N LYS A 567 13.35 -25.85 -3.49
CA LYS A 567 13.55 -27.14 -2.79
C LYS A 567 12.39 -27.44 -1.86
N LEU A 568 11.99 -26.47 -1.03
CA LEU A 568 10.90 -26.61 -0.06
C LEU A 568 9.54 -26.82 -0.74
N ARG A 569 9.25 -26.09 -1.84
CA ARG A 569 8.04 -26.30 -2.66
C ARG A 569 7.99 -27.70 -3.29
N ARG A 570 9.11 -28.21 -3.79
CA ARG A 570 9.18 -29.60 -4.32
C ARG A 570 8.85 -30.65 -3.28
N LEU A 571 9.09 -30.36 -2.01
CA LEU A 571 8.74 -31.22 -0.89
C LEU A 571 7.29 -31.01 -0.38
N GLY A 572 6.51 -30.13 -1.00
CA GLY A 572 5.10 -29.90 -0.74
C GLY A 572 4.79 -28.73 0.19
N ALA A 573 5.77 -27.92 0.57
CA ALA A 573 5.53 -26.75 1.40
C ALA A 573 4.92 -25.59 0.62
N GLU A 574 4.01 -24.86 1.24
CA GLU A 574 3.66 -23.51 0.84
C GLU A 574 4.74 -22.56 1.33
N VAL A 575 5.46 -21.90 0.41
CA VAL A 575 6.60 -21.04 0.77
C VAL A 575 6.28 -19.58 0.50
N LEU A 576 6.30 -18.78 1.55
CA LEU A 576 6.21 -17.33 1.50
C LEU A 576 7.62 -16.74 1.50
N GLU A 577 7.90 -15.89 0.53
CA GLU A 577 9.16 -15.18 0.43
C GLU A 577 8.98 -13.80 1.09
N LEU A 578 9.50 -13.66 2.32
CA LEU A 578 9.50 -12.40 3.06
C LEU A 578 10.95 -11.92 3.17
N PRO A 579 11.46 -11.13 2.21
CA PRO A 579 12.82 -10.60 2.30
C PRO A 579 12.91 -9.63 3.49
N ALA A 580 13.48 -10.09 4.59
CA ALA A 580 13.63 -9.31 5.82
C ALA A 580 14.85 -8.37 5.77
N ILE A 581 15.73 -8.56 4.80
CA ILE A 581 16.93 -7.74 4.58
C ILE A 581 17.12 -7.46 3.10
N CYS A 582 17.53 -6.25 2.80
CA CYS A 582 18.00 -5.83 1.48
C CYS A 582 19.49 -5.49 1.58
N THR A 583 20.28 -5.98 0.63
CA THR A 583 21.69 -5.65 0.54
C THR A 583 21.94 -4.78 -0.69
N GLN A 584 22.54 -3.61 -0.48
CA GLN A 584 22.85 -2.67 -1.56
C GLN A 584 24.35 -2.39 -1.58
N PRO A 585 25.01 -2.49 -2.74
CA PRO A 585 26.39 -2.06 -2.87
C PRO A 585 26.57 -0.60 -2.43
N VAL A 586 27.65 -0.29 -1.75
CA VAL A 586 28.02 1.10 -1.46
C VAL A 586 28.36 1.77 -2.79
N LEU A 587 27.54 2.72 -3.19
CA LEU A 587 27.73 3.47 -4.43
C LEU A 587 29.01 4.30 -4.35
N ASP A 588 29.78 4.31 -5.44
CA ASP A 588 31.01 5.12 -5.59
C ASP A 588 32.05 4.90 -4.47
N ASN A 589 32.21 3.64 -4.04
CA ASN A 589 33.08 3.27 -2.93
C ASN A 589 34.55 3.57 -3.23
N GLN A 590 35.02 4.75 -2.82
CA GLN A 590 36.38 5.24 -3.08
C GLN A 590 37.45 4.36 -2.43
N GLN A 591 37.20 3.84 -1.21
CA GLN A 591 38.13 2.96 -0.51
C GLN A 591 38.33 1.63 -1.26
N LEU A 592 37.23 1.06 -1.79
CA LEU A 592 37.33 -0.15 -2.61
C LEU A 592 38.08 0.11 -3.92
N LYS A 593 37.81 1.23 -4.60
CA LYS A 593 38.52 1.60 -5.82
C LYS A 593 40.03 1.76 -5.59
N GLU A 594 40.42 2.41 -4.50
CA GLU A 594 41.81 2.56 -4.09
C GLU A 594 42.47 1.20 -3.82
N ALA A 595 41.80 0.31 -3.06
CA ALA A 595 42.29 -1.03 -2.81
C ALA A 595 42.42 -1.87 -4.10
N LEU A 596 41.46 -1.74 -5.03
CA LEU A 596 41.50 -2.42 -6.33
C LEU A 596 42.68 -1.93 -7.21
N ASN A 597 43.16 -0.70 -7.03
CA ASN A 597 44.30 -0.16 -7.77
C ASN A 597 45.62 -0.77 -7.30
N VAL A 598 45.71 -1.20 -6.06
CA VAL A 598 46.93 -1.71 -5.44
C VAL A 598 46.77 -3.17 -4.98
N LEU A 599 45.97 -3.98 -5.71
CA LEU A 599 45.66 -5.36 -5.35
C LEU A 599 46.91 -6.26 -5.17
N ASP A 600 47.93 -6.01 -5.97
CA ASP A 600 49.23 -6.69 -5.92
C ASP A 600 50.03 -6.46 -4.63
N THR A 601 49.62 -5.49 -3.82
CA THR A 601 50.22 -5.23 -2.51
C THR A 601 49.60 -6.03 -1.37
N TYR A 602 48.49 -6.72 -1.62
CA TYR A 602 47.83 -7.59 -0.64
C TYR A 602 48.32 -9.03 -0.80
N GLN A 603 48.55 -9.73 0.31
CA GLN A 603 48.86 -11.15 0.34
C GLN A 603 47.61 -12.01 0.45
N TRP A 604 46.56 -11.44 1.09
CA TRP A 604 45.29 -12.12 1.30
C TRP A 604 44.09 -11.24 1.01
N ILE A 605 43.04 -11.86 0.46
CA ILE A 605 41.68 -11.29 0.45
C ILE A 605 40.75 -12.28 1.17
N ALA A 606 40.06 -11.83 2.21
CA ALA A 606 39.14 -12.66 2.98
C ALA A 606 37.69 -12.26 2.74
N PHE A 607 36.89 -13.19 2.26
CA PHE A 607 35.47 -12.99 2.00
C PHE A 607 34.62 -13.63 3.08
N THR A 608 33.77 -12.82 3.74
CA THR A 608 32.87 -13.27 4.80
C THR A 608 31.43 -13.52 4.32
N SER A 609 31.14 -13.30 3.04
CA SER A 609 29.80 -13.52 2.48
C SER A 609 29.81 -13.65 0.96
N PRO A 610 28.83 -14.37 0.37
CA PRO A 610 28.64 -14.42 -1.10
C PRO A 610 28.37 -13.03 -1.72
N THR A 611 27.66 -12.14 -1.00
CA THR A 611 27.39 -10.77 -1.45
C THR A 611 28.67 -9.96 -1.57
N GLY A 612 29.58 -10.08 -0.58
CA GLY A 612 30.90 -9.43 -0.63
C GLY A 612 31.70 -9.87 -1.84
N VAL A 613 31.67 -11.17 -2.20
CA VAL A 613 32.31 -11.70 -3.44
C VAL A 613 31.72 -11.01 -4.67
N LYS A 614 30.39 -11.03 -4.82
CA LYS A 614 29.70 -10.41 -5.98
C LYS A 614 30.04 -8.93 -6.15
N VAL A 615 29.95 -8.16 -5.06
CA VAL A 615 30.21 -6.72 -5.11
C VAL A 615 31.66 -6.44 -5.47
N PHE A 616 32.60 -7.18 -4.85
CA PHE A 616 34.02 -7.03 -5.15
C PHE A 616 34.34 -7.27 -6.63
N PHE A 617 33.88 -8.39 -7.20
CA PHE A 617 34.15 -8.74 -8.61
C PHE A 617 33.41 -7.83 -9.60
N ASN A 618 32.24 -7.33 -9.25
CA ASN A 618 31.54 -6.33 -10.06
C ASN A 618 32.31 -5.01 -10.12
N GLU A 619 32.84 -4.54 -9.00
CA GLU A 619 33.67 -3.31 -8.96
C GLU A 619 35.02 -3.53 -9.64
N LEU A 620 35.64 -4.69 -9.49
CA LEU A 620 36.86 -5.08 -10.24
C LEU A 620 36.59 -4.98 -11.75
N LYS A 621 35.48 -5.53 -12.23
CA LYS A 621 35.08 -5.46 -13.64
C LYS A 621 34.83 -4.02 -14.10
N LYS A 622 34.14 -3.19 -13.28
CA LYS A 622 33.89 -1.78 -13.59
C LYS A 622 35.19 -0.98 -13.67
N SER A 623 36.23 -1.35 -12.90
CA SER A 623 37.54 -0.73 -12.96
C SER A 623 38.37 -1.17 -14.17
N GLY A 624 37.79 -1.96 -15.10
CA GLY A 624 38.46 -2.47 -16.30
C GLY A 624 39.43 -3.61 -16.03
N LYS A 625 39.38 -4.23 -14.85
CA LYS A 625 40.26 -5.35 -14.45
C LYS A 625 39.47 -6.66 -14.44
N ASP A 626 40.15 -7.77 -14.57
CA ASP A 626 39.56 -9.12 -14.42
C ASP A 626 40.31 -9.91 -13.34
N ILE A 627 39.94 -11.21 -13.18
CA ILE A 627 40.52 -12.09 -12.16
C ILE A 627 42.04 -12.20 -12.21
N ARG A 628 42.67 -11.94 -13.33
CA ARG A 628 44.15 -11.95 -13.47
C ARG A 628 44.83 -10.84 -12.65
N ALA A 629 44.08 -9.80 -12.28
CA ALA A 629 44.56 -8.74 -11.41
C ALA A 629 44.82 -9.22 -9.97
N LEU A 630 44.27 -10.38 -9.58
CA LEU A 630 44.52 -11.01 -8.29
C LEU A 630 45.91 -11.66 -8.21
N GLY A 631 46.50 -12.02 -9.36
CA GLY A 631 47.84 -12.56 -9.43
C GLY A 631 48.15 -13.67 -8.44
N SER A 632 49.03 -13.38 -7.47
CA SER A 632 49.46 -14.28 -6.41
C SER A 632 48.72 -14.06 -5.09
N VAL A 633 47.70 -13.20 -5.04
CA VAL A 633 46.91 -12.95 -3.84
C VAL A 633 46.14 -14.20 -3.42
N LYS A 634 46.33 -14.66 -2.21
CA LYS A 634 45.62 -15.80 -1.63
C LYS A 634 44.21 -15.42 -1.21
N ILE A 635 43.27 -16.33 -1.35
CA ILE A 635 41.87 -16.10 -1.07
C ILE A 635 41.42 -16.92 0.13
N ALA A 636 40.86 -16.26 1.14
CA ALA A 636 40.22 -16.90 2.26
C ALA A 636 38.68 -16.75 2.14
N SER A 637 37.93 -17.79 2.47
CA SER A 637 36.48 -17.71 2.55
C SER A 637 35.94 -18.27 3.86
N ILE A 638 34.86 -17.65 4.36
CA ILE A 638 34.26 -18.04 5.65
C ILE A 638 33.62 -19.44 5.61
N GLY A 639 33.23 -19.94 4.45
CA GLY A 639 32.58 -21.22 4.36
C GLY A 639 32.06 -21.58 2.97
N LYS A 640 31.45 -22.76 2.86
CA LYS A 640 31.04 -23.39 1.58
C LYS A 640 30.18 -22.48 0.67
N GLY A 641 29.30 -21.65 1.22
CA GLY A 641 28.45 -20.73 0.42
C GLY A 641 29.27 -19.65 -0.29
N THR A 642 30.23 -19.06 0.40
CA THR A 642 31.15 -18.05 -0.14
C THR A 642 32.14 -18.68 -1.11
N SER A 643 32.62 -19.90 -0.85
CA SER A 643 33.47 -20.67 -1.76
C SER A 643 32.77 -20.93 -3.08
N ARG A 644 31.51 -21.41 -3.07
CA ARG A 644 30.72 -21.62 -4.30
C ARG A 644 30.49 -20.34 -5.10
N GLU A 645 30.42 -19.19 -4.45
CA GLU A 645 30.30 -17.93 -5.17
C GLU A 645 31.61 -17.55 -5.87
N LEU A 646 32.77 -17.81 -5.23
CA LEU A 646 34.10 -17.65 -5.84
C LEU A 646 34.29 -18.59 -7.05
N GLU A 647 33.82 -19.84 -6.96
CA GLU A 647 33.85 -20.83 -8.04
C GLU A 647 33.17 -20.32 -9.34
N LYS A 648 32.13 -19.51 -9.22
CA LYS A 648 31.46 -18.88 -10.41
C LYS A 648 32.37 -17.94 -11.17
N PHE A 649 33.37 -17.38 -10.51
CA PHE A 649 34.42 -16.55 -11.11
C PHE A 649 35.66 -17.35 -11.47
N GLY A 650 35.64 -18.71 -11.35
CA GLY A 650 36.75 -19.58 -11.66
C GLY A 650 37.84 -19.60 -10.58
N LEU A 651 37.52 -19.22 -9.36
CA LEU A 651 38.48 -19.13 -8.24
C LEU A 651 38.12 -20.10 -7.12
N TYR A 652 39.13 -20.75 -6.56
CA TYR A 652 39.00 -21.58 -5.38
C TYR A 652 39.67 -20.91 -4.19
N PRO A 653 39.09 -20.92 -2.99
CA PRO A 653 39.73 -20.35 -1.83
C PRO A 653 40.93 -21.23 -1.38
N ASP A 654 42.05 -20.58 -1.05
CA ASP A 654 43.24 -21.21 -0.49
C ASP A 654 43.00 -21.62 0.97
N LEU A 655 42.07 -20.95 1.67
CA LEU A 655 41.79 -21.18 3.08
C LEU A 655 40.27 -21.12 3.34
N VAL A 656 39.77 -22.16 4.00
CA VAL A 656 38.41 -22.25 4.53
C VAL A 656 38.50 -22.83 5.95
N PRO A 657 37.87 -22.22 6.96
CA PRO A 657 37.87 -22.77 8.32
C PRO A 657 36.97 -24.02 8.41
N GLU A 658 37.13 -24.82 9.45
CA GLU A 658 36.30 -26.00 9.74
C GLU A 658 34.95 -25.59 10.34
N VAL A 659 34.94 -24.52 11.15
CA VAL A 659 33.74 -23.89 11.69
C VAL A 659 33.54 -22.59 10.94
N PHE A 660 32.34 -22.40 10.35
CA PHE A 660 32.06 -21.34 9.39
C PHE A 660 31.58 -20.05 10.09
N ASP A 661 32.48 -19.45 10.89
CA ASP A 661 32.24 -18.14 11.52
C ASP A 661 33.46 -17.22 11.44
N GLY A 662 33.29 -15.97 11.88
CA GLY A 662 34.33 -14.95 11.80
C GLY A 662 35.53 -15.22 12.68
N GLU A 663 35.32 -15.78 13.88
CA GLU A 663 36.37 -16.09 14.83
C GLU A 663 37.30 -17.14 14.27
N HIS A 664 36.78 -18.30 13.85
CA HIS A 664 37.60 -19.40 13.31
C HIS A 664 38.28 -19.05 11.98
N LEU A 665 37.62 -18.23 11.13
CA LEU A 665 38.26 -17.69 9.93
C LEU A 665 39.44 -16.79 10.31
N GLY A 666 39.25 -15.89 11.29
CA GLY A 666 40.30 -15.00 11.78
C GLY A 666 41.49 -15.77 12.36
N GLN A 667 41.24 -16.76 13.24
CA GLN A 667 42.27 -17.60 13.82
C GLN A 667 43.07 -18.39 12.78
N LYS A 668 42.36 -19.01 11.83
CA LYS A 668 43.01 -19.82 10.78
C LYS A 668 43.82 -18.93 9.82
N LEU A 669 43.29 -17.78 9.47
CA LEU A 669 43.97 -16.82 8.62
C LEU A 669 45.18 -16.19 9.29
N ALA A 670 45.07 -15.80 10.57
CA ALA A 670 46.20 -15.33 11.38
C ALA A 670 47.32 -16.38 11.49
N GLY A 671 46.96 -17.69 11.58
CA GLY A 671 47.91 -18.78 11.57
C GLY A 671 48.61 -18.99 10.22
N ALA A 672 47.95 -18.72 9.12
CA ALA A 672 48.45 -18.93 7.73
C ALA A 672 49.18 -17.71 7.15
N ALA A 673 48.90 -16.50 7.64
CA ALA A 673 49.56 -15.26 7.22
C ALA A 673 50.96 -15.12 7.82
N GLU A 674 51.84 -14.44 7.11
CA GLU A 674 53.21 -14.10 7.56
C GLU A 674 53.23 -12.74 8.23
N GLU A 675 54.28 -12.47 9.02
CA GLU A 675 54.46 -11.17 9.66
C GLU A 675 54.59 -10.06 8.60
N GLY A 676 53.80 -8.98 8.71
CA GLY A 676 53.76 -7.89 7.77
C GLY A 676 52.79 -8.06 6.58
N ASP A 677 52.11 -9.20 6.49
CA ASP A 677 51.11 -9.42 5.44
C ASP A 677 49.96 -8.39 5.50
N ARG A 678 49.54 -7.95 4.32
CA ARG A 678 48.38 -7.09 4.14
C ARG A 678 47.16 -7.92 3.74
N ILE A 679 46.10 -7.78 4.49
CA ILE A 679 44.84 -8.50 4.31
C ILE A 679 43.74 -7.53 3.89
N LEU A 680 43.12 -7.78 2.76
CA LEU A 680 41.92 -7.04 2.32
C LEU A 680 40.66 -7.77 2.79
N LEU A 681 39.75 -7.06 3.45
CA LEU A 681 38.52 -7.61 4.00
C LEU A 681 37.28 -6.87 3.44
N PRO A 682 36.82 -7.20 2.24
CA PRO A 682 35.59 -6.63 1.66
C PRO A 682 34.36 -7.31 2.27
N ARG A 683 33.58 -6.58 3.07
CA ARG A 683 32.45 -7.15 3.83
C ARG A 683 31.27 -6.18 3.97
N ALA A 684 30.22 -6.59 4.72
CA ALA A 684 29.09 -5.76 5.09
C ALA A 684 29.49 -4.61 6.02
N ASP A 685 28.78 -3.51 5.98
CA ASP A 685 28.90 -2.39 6.93
C ASP A 685 28.62 -2.79 8.39
N ILE A 686 27.67 -3.71 8.60
CA ILE A 686 27.31 -4.28 9.91
C ILE A 686 28.02 -5.60 10.21
N GLY A 687 29.17 -5.84 9.57
CA GLY A 687 29.94 -7.09 9.75
C GLY A 687 30.43 -7.28 11.18
N ASN A 688 30.45 -8.56 11.65
CA ASN A 688 30.96 -8.89 12.98
C ASN A 688 32.47 -8.57 13.07
N HIS A 689 32.90 -7.97 14.18
CA HIS A 689 34.29 -7.58 14.44
C HIS A 689 35.18 -8.72 14.92
N GLU A 690 34.66 -9.93 15.16
CA GLU A 690 35.38 -11.07 15.64
C GLU A 690 36.60 -11.43 14.76
N ILE A 691 36.44 -11.41 13.45
CA ILE A 691 37.57 -11.70 12.52
C ILE A 691 38.71 -10.68 12.67
N ILE A 692 38.39 -9.40 12.83
CA ILE A 692 39.41 -8.36 12.99
C ILE A 692 40.13 -8.57 14.34
N ALA A 693 39.38 -8.80 15.42
CA ALA A 693 39.92 -9.03 16.74
C ALA A 693 40.89 -10.23 16.78
N GLU A 694 40.61 -11.31 16.04
CA GLU A 694 41.51 -12.45 15.92
C GLU A 694 42.76 -12.16 15.09
N LEU A 695 42.63 -11.38 13.99
CA LEU A 695 43.76 -10.97 13.15
C LEU A 695 44.73 -10.02 13.90
N GLU A 696 44.21 -9.22 14.84
CA GLU A 696 44.98 -8.27 15.63
C GLU A 696 45.72 -8.94 16.83
N LYS A 697 45.38 -10.17 17.25
CA LYS A 697 45.89 -10.81 18.48
C LYS A 697 47.33 -11.30 18.44
N GLY A 698 47.98 -11.43 17.30
CA GLY A 698 49.17 -12.23 17.38
C GLY A 698 50.35 -11.94 16.45
N ARG A 699 50.13 -11.20 15.35
CA ARG A 699 51.20 -10.89 14.38
C ARG A 699 51.00 -9.44 13.89
N ASN A 700 52.05 -8.81 13.47
CA ASN A 700 51.99 -7.45 12.89
C ASN A 700 51.38 -7.50 11.50
N LEU A 701 50.04 -7.77 11.44
CA LEU A 701 49.27 -7.84 10.20
C LEU A 701 48.62 -6.49 9.93
N THR A 702 48.53 -6.12 8.66
CA THR A 702 47.81 -4.90 8.23
C THR A 702 46.47 -5.27 7.61
N VAL A 703 45.36 -5.03 8.34
CA VAL A 703 44.02 -5.32 7.85
C VAL A 703 43.38 -4.08 7.24
N THR A 704 42.99 -4.19 5.98
CA THR A 704 42.18 -3.16 5.27
C THR A 704 40.75 -3.61 5.23
N ASP A 705 39.95 -3.14 6.18
CA ASP A 705 38.53 -3.44 6.31
C ASP A 705 37.70 -2.45 5.49
N ILE A 706 36.94 -2.95 4.49
CA ILE A 706 36.17 -2.09 3.57
C ILE A 706 34.70 -2.52 3.58
N PRO A 707 33.79 -1.66 4.04
CA PRO A 707 32.36 -1.85 3.84
C PRO A 707 32.04 -1.79 2.35
N THR A 708 31.71 -2.91 1.73
CA THR A 708 31.41 -2.99 0.29
C THR A 708 29.93 -2.94 -0.01
N TYR A 709 29.08 -3.26 0.95
CA TYR A 709 27.64 -3.18 0.85
C TYR A 709 27.01 -2.86 2.20
N THR A 710 25.85 -2.20 2.15
CA THR A 710 25.01 -1.93 3.30
C THR A 710 23.90 -2.95 3.40
N THR A 711 23.48 -3.26 4.62
CA THR A 711 22.33 -4.14 4.89
C THR A 711 21.24 -3.31 5.55
N THR A 712 20.09 -3.17 4.89
CA THR A 712 18.91 -2.50 5.41
C THR A 712 17.82 -3.52 5.71
N TYR A 713 17.01 -3.23 6.72
CA TYR A 713 15.82 -4.03 7.04
C TYR A 713 14.65 -3.57 6.19
N THR A 714 13.89 -4.51 5.65
CA THR A 714 12.72 -4.26 4.81
C THR A 714 11.46 -4.76 5.49
N SER A 715 10.35 -4.08 5.27
CA SER A 715 9.02 -4.50 5.70
C SER A 715 8.09 -4.52 4.51
N SER A 716 7.16 -5.47 4.48
CA SER A 716 6.13 -5.56 3.44
C SER A 716 4.75 -5.49 4.09
N ASP A 717 3.95 -4.49 3.71
CA ASP A 717 2.58 -4.33 4.18
C ASP A 717 1.57 -5.18 3.42
N ILE A 718 2.03 -5.93 2.39
CA ILE A 718 1.16 -6.75 1.53
C ILE A 718 0.70 -8.00 2.27
N LEU A 719 1.56 -8.59 3.11
CA LEU A 719 1.26 -9.79 3.90
C LEU A 719 0.95 -9.42 5.35
N ASP A 720 -0.17 -9.96 5.85
CA ASP A 720 -0.52 -9.86 7.27
C ASP A 720 0.23 -10.94 8.07
N GLN A 721 1.43 -10.59 8.55
CA GLN A 721 2.31 -11.51 9.28
C GLN A 721 1.62 -12.02 10.56
N LYS A 722 0.85 -11.18 11.25
CA LYS A 722 0.12 -11.57 12.45
C LYS A 722 -0.89 -12.65 12.15
N LEU A 723 -1.69 -12.47 11.09
CA LEU A 723 -2.64 -13.48 10.64
C LEU A 723 -1.95 -14.77 10.22
N ILE A 724 -0.78 -14.69 9.57
CA ILE A 724 -0.02 -15.85 9.13
C ILE A 724 0.43 -16.68 10.34
N PHE A 725 1.09 -16.09 11.33
CA PHE A 725 1.68 -16.81 12.45
C PHE A 725 0.71 -17.12 13.59
N GLU A 726 -0.35 -16.32 13.77
CA GLU A 726 -1.31 -16.51 14.86
C GLU A 726 -2.56 -17.29 14.44
N SER A 727 -2.65 -17.74 13.17
CA SER A 727 -3.82 -18.47 12.64
C SER A 727 -4.00 -19.91 13.17
N GLY A 728 -3.11 -20.40 14.02
CA GLY A 728 -3.11 -21.78 14.50
C GLY A 728 -2.73 -22.84 13.45
N LYS A 729 -2.29 -22.42 12.26
CA LYS A 729 -1.78 -23.27 11.19
C LYS A 729 -0.31 -23.66 11.47
N LYS A 730 0.15 -24.77 10.86
CA LYS A 730 1.54 -25.20 10.92
C LYS A 730 2.45 -24.24 10.11
N VAL A 731 2.91 -23.17 10.77
CA VAL A 731 3.75 -22.12 10.15
C VAL A 731 5.12 -22.11 10.83
N MET A 732 6.19 -22.01 10.03
CA MET A 732 7.55 -21.93 10.53
C MET A 732 8.34 -20.85 9.79
N ALA A 733 9.06 -20.01 10.53
CA ALA A 733 10.02 -19.06 9.98
C ALA A 733 11.37 -19.74 9.76
N VAL A 734 12.02 -19.46 8.64
CA VAL A 734 13.27 -20.09 8.23
C VAL A 734 14.38 -19.05 8.18
N PHE A 735 15.36 -19.17 9.09
CA PHE A 735 16.42 -18.20 9.26
C PHE A 735 17.79 -18.78 8.90
N THR A 736 18.54 -18.06 8.08
CA THR A 736 19.86 -18.46 7.60
C THR A 736 21.01 -17.61 8.14
N SER A 737 20.70 -16.60 8.96
CA SER A 737 21.69 -15.78 9.68
C SER A 737 21.00 -14.99 10.80
N ALA A 738 21.78 -14.51 11.77
CA ALA A 738 21.28 -13.64 12.84
C ALA A 738 20.71 -12.32 12.30
N SER A 739 21.24 -11.80 11.18
CA SER A 739 20.72 -10.59 10.53
C SER A 739 19.31 -10.79 9.96
N THR A 740 18.99 -11.99 9.41
CA THR A 740 17.65 -12.30 8.94
C THR A 740 16.63 -12.39 10.09
N VAL A 741 17.03 -12.84 11.27
CA VAL A 741 16.20 -12.81 12.49
C VAL A 741 15.91 -11.38 12.91
N LYS A 742 16.94 -10.52 12.97
CA LYS A 742 16.78 -9.10 13.31
C LYS A 742 15.90 -8.35 12.29
N GLY A 743 16.12 -8.62 11.01
CA GLY A 743 15.30 -8.06 9.93
C GLY A 743 13.82 -8.49 10.04
N PHE A 744 13.57 -9.77 10.31
CA PHE A 744 12.23 -10.29 10.55
C PHE A 744 11.55 -9.58 11.74
N ALA A 745 12.29 -9.40 12.85
CA ALA A 745 11.78 -8.67 14.01
C ALA A 745 11.46 -7.19 13.70
N SER A 746 12.30 -6.54 12.90
CA SER A 746 12.04 -5.18 12.44
C SER A 746 10.82 -5.08 11.51
N ALA A 747 10.62 -6.08 10.65
CA ALA A 747 9.49 -6.15 9.74
C ALA A 747 8.15 -6.49 10.42
N CYS A 748 8.19 -7.17 11.57
CA CYS A 748 7.01 -7.68 12.27
C CYS A 748 6.99 -7.25 13.76
N PRO A 749 6.98 -5.93 14.07
CA PRO A 749 7.16 -5.44 15.45
C PRO A 749 6.04 -5.85 16.42
N ASP A 750 4.83 -6.08 15.91
CA ASP A 750 3.62 -6.38 16.69
C ASP A 750 3.33 -7.88 16.81
N LEU A 751 4.26 -8.76 16.39
CA LEU A 751 4.07 -10.20 16.40
C LEU A 751 4.41 -10.81 17.77
N ASP A 752 3.56 -11.72 18.24
CA ASP A 752 3.87 -12.55 19.42
C ASP A 752 4.88 -13.64 19.05
N TYR A 753 6.16 -13.37 19.29
CA TYR A 753 7.25 -14.27 18.91
C TYR A 753 7.21 -15.61 19.63
N SER A 754 6.56 -15.73 20.80
CA SER A 754 6.41 -17.00 21.51
C SER A 754 5.63 -18.05 20.71
N LYS A 755 4.84 -17.61 19.74
CA LYS A 755 4.07 -18.46 18.81
C LYS A 755 4.83 -18.83 17.54
N VAL A 756 6.00 -18.24 17.30
CA VAL A 756 6.79 -18.46 16.10
C VAL A 756 7.72 -19.64 16.27
N GLN A 757 7.53 -20.69 15.44
CA GLN A 757 8.52 -21.75 15.27
C GLN A 757 9.61 -21.26 14.31
N ALA A 758 10.87 -21.41 14.69
CA ALA A 758 12.01 -20.91 13.96
C ALA A 758 12.99 -22.05 13.62
N ALA A 759 13.15 -22.32 12.32
CA ALA A 759 14.23 -23.20 11.83
C ALA A 759 15.48 -22.36 11.57
N CYS A 760 16.54 -22.63 12.31
CA CYS A 760 17.78 -21.87 12.32
C CYS A 760 18.94 -22.68 11.73
N ILE A 761 19.70 -22.08 10.81
CA ILE A 761 20.82 -22.74 10.12
C ILE A 761 22.01 -23.08 11.05
N GLY A 762 22.08 -22.46 12.22
CA GLY A 762 23.19 -22.67 13.15
C GLY A 762 22.99 -21.94 14.46
N ARG A 763 23.93 -22.14 15.40
CA ARG A 763 23.83 -21.71 16.81
C ARG A 763 23.70 -20.18 16.98
N GLN A 764 24.41 -19.37 16.19
CA GLN A 764 24.34 -17.91 16.29
C GLN A 764 22.96 -17.38 15.85
N THR A 765 22.38 -17.97 14.79
CA THR A 765 21.03 -17.66 14.32
C THR A 765 19.99 -18.07 15.38
N ALA A 766 20.17 -19.24 16.00
CA ALA A 766 19.31 -19.73 17.05
C ALA A 766 19.35 -18.84 18.31
N ALA A 767 20.52 -18.36 18.71
CA ALA A 767 20.68 -17.44 19.85
C ALA A 767 19.91 -16.12 19.58
N ALA A 768 19.98 -15.58 18.37
CA ALA A 768 19.23 -14.38 17.99
C ALA A 768 17.69 -14.61 18.03
N ALA A 769 17.21 -15.75 17.55
CA ALA A 769 15.79 -16.11 17.58
C ALA A 769 15.29 -16.39 19.01
N SER A 770 16.10 -17.07 19.83
CA SER A 770 15.81 -17.34 21.24
C SER A 770 15.70 -16.06 22.08
N ALA A 771 16.54 -15.06 21.80
CA ALA A 771 16.49 -13.77 22.47
C ALA A 771 15.17 -13.01 22.25
N LEU A 772 14.42 -13.34 21.19
CA LEU A 772 13.08 -12.83 20.90
C LEU A 772 11.96 -13.72 21.47
N GLY A 773 12.29 -14.85 22.10
CA GLY A 773 11.31 -15.78 22.67
C GLY A 773 10.73 -16.79 21.68
N MET A 774 11.31 -16.96 20.48
CA MET A 774 10.84 -17.93 19.48
C MET A 774 11.11 -19.39 19.92
N GLN A 775 10.30 -20.32 19.42
CA GLN A 775 10.51 -21.76 19.56
C GLN A 775 11.52 -22.22 18.51
N ILE A 776 12.76 -22.55 18.95
CA ILE A 776 13.88 -22.77 18.03
C ILE A 776 14.10 -24.24 17.69
N HIS A 777 14.41 -24.50 16.43
CA HIS A 777 14.96 -25.76 15.91
C HIS A 777 16.28 -25.44 15.22
N VAL A 778 17.35 -26.20 15.47
CA VAL A 778 18.70 -25.90 14.98
C VAL A 778 19.18 -27.02 14.09
N SER A 779 19.67 -26.72 12.88
CA SER A 779 20.22 -27.72 11.99
C SER A 779 21.56 -28.29 12.52
N LYS A 780 21.83 -29.54 12.19
CA LYS A 780 23.03 -30.26 12.62
C LYS A 780 24.29 -29.62 12.04
N GLU A 781 24.21 -29.15 10.81
CA GLU A 781 25.30 -28.46 10.14
C GLU A 781 24.78 -27.09 9.58
N ALA A 782 25.68 -26.12 9.51
CA ALA A 782 25.38 -24.80 8.94
C ALA A 782 25.32 -24.88 7.39
N SER A 783 24.43 -25.72 6.85
CA SER A 783 24.20 -25.91 5.42
C SER A 783 22.72 -25.85 5.08
N MET A 784 22.43 -25.48 3.82
CA MET A 784 21.04 -25.41 3.34
C MET A 784 20.37 -26.78 3.32
N ASP A 785 21.13 -27.83 3.01
CA ASP A 785 20.62 -29.20 2.95
C ASP A 785 20.25 -29.70 4.35
N SER A 786 21.13 -29.49 5.35
CA SER A 786 20.85 -29.84 6.74
C SER A 786 19.67 -29.04 7.32
N LEU A 787 19.47 -27.78 6.88
CA LEU A 787 18.30 -26.98 7.29
C LEU A 787 17.00 -27.53 6.70
N VAL A 788 17.02 -27.98 5.45
CA VAL A 788 15.85 -28.63 4.81
C VAL A 788 15.53 -29.96 5.49
N GLU A 789 16.56 -30.78 5.82
CA GLU A 789 16.39 -32.03 6.57
C GLU A 789 15.73 -31.78 7.94
N LEU A 790 16.22 -30.78 8.69
CA LEU A 790 15.63 -30.38 9.97
C LEU A 790 14.13 -30.04 9.81
N ILE A 791 13.79 -29.24 8.81
CA ILE A 791 12.38 -28.85 8.56
C ILE A 791 11.52 -30.09 8.28
N CYS A 792 12.06 -31.09 7.53
CA CYS A 792 11.37 -32.36 7.29
C CYS A 792 11.22 -33.19 8.56
N GLU A 793 12.24 -33.26 9.42
CA GLU A 793 12.20 -33.94 10.73
C GLU A 793 11.08 -33.33 11.61
N VAL A 794 11.07 -32.01 11.78
CA VAL A 794 10.05 -31.29 12.56
C VAL A 794 8.64 -31.46 11.97
N ALA A 795 8.52 -31.43 10.64
CA ALA A 795 7.23 -31.66 9.98
C ALA A 795 6.69 -33.08 10.22
N ALA A 796 7.58 -34.09 10.27
CA ALA A 796 7.20 -35.48 10.54
C ALA A 796 6.74 -35.70 11.99
N GLU A 797 7.36 -35.02 12.95
CA GLU A 797 6.96 -35.05 14.38
C GLU A 797 5.57 -34.39 14.60
N ASN A 798 5.18 -33.48 13.73
CA ASN A 798 3.91 -32.74 13.81
C ASN A 798 2.79 -33.35 12.95
N LYS A 799 3.04 -34.43 12.18
CA LYS A 799 2.04 -35.18 11.42
C LYS A 799 1.32 -36.19 12.29
#